data_f58ec44004bd1286738a6362b829b580
#
_entry.id   f58ec44004bd1286738a6362b829b580
#
_cell.length_a   1.000
_cell.length_b   1.000
_cell.length_c   1.000
_cell.angle_alpha   90.00
_cell.angle_beta   90.00
_cell.angle_gamma   90.00
#
_symmetry.space_group_name_H-M   'P 1'
#
loop_
_entity.id
_entity.type
_entity.pdbx_description
1 polymer ?
#
loop_
_entity_poly.entity_id
_entity_poly.type
_entity_poly.pdbx_seq_one_letter_code
_entity_poly.pdbx_strand_id
1 'polypeptide(L)'
;MVQQPLTSAAGVLALLSESDNNLKQHALKGLNPLVPQFWAEISENLTEIESLYEAEDLPIPARQLAALIVSKVYYYLEEYDEALSFALSAGPAFEAEARAHGAEEYVETVVSRAVDRYIALRASVIPNAESGYDAKGSKEIDSKLQEIIEGIFRRAINEKEYTQAIGIALECRRLDVIQHIYNLTKDTDLLIYVTDAVFETSFTLSYRMAVLRFIFPLFPPLDENCSHIHAVTRILVTLSSASLTIPCLCNLIPDKLLLAYQVAFDLFESGVQEFLQTVMQQLPEGEGPQEAMYTNLRMILSGESSTKLYCEFLKRSNNVDMLILKHTKDSLEPRFSIYHTALSLQNAFMHSGTGSDLFLRENLEWLGKASNWSKFTATAALGSIHKGNLEKGKSLLQPYLPGDDAGGTGSVYSEGGALYALGLINIGRGTHVESYMRQKLKAFNDEVLQHGAALGLGVSGIGSQSEVAYDELRNVLFSDSAVAGEACGYAMGLVMLGSGSEKALDEMMQYAHETQHEKIIRGLSIGIAFLFYGRQEQADKVVDQLLADKDHILRYGGVYTIALAYAGTADNQAVRKLLHVAVSDTSDDVRRAAVTCLAFLLFKNPSQVPRLVQLLSESYNPHVRCGATLALGIACAGTGLQDAVEILEPMTKDPVDFVRQGALVALGMILVQQTEASVPASSTTRTLYAKIIGDKHEDPMARFGAALGQGLIDAGGRNVTISLQSRAGGQNMNAIIGMVLFCQFWYWYPLAHCVALAFESTAIIGLNQDLKAPLLDIVSNARPSLFAYPSPTKPPTKEAVEKVATAVLSTTAKAKARAKEKKEKGEGLDADAKSPKPSGTAEDVVMGDDTKKPEEEPDKAAPPTEKKKKEPTSETLQNFSRVTPAQLAHISFPPDARFQPVRSFTASARSKSKINGKSASERYAGGGIIMLIDRRPEEETKFVDLPPELGGEQPEAMAVDQMAVDVEEAEMPQPFEYPFES
;
A
#
# COMPACT_ATOMS: atom_id res chain seq x y z
N MET A 1 -6.86 65.15 32.57
CA MET A 1 -5.38 65.27 32.44
C MET A 1 -4.97 64.13 31.48
N VAL A 2 -4.44 64.54 30.32
CA VAL A 2 -3.88 63.56 29.39
C VAL A 2 -2.56 63.11 30.01
N GLN A 3 -2.46 61.88 30.49
CA GLN A 3 -1.18 61.33 30.93
C GLN A 3 -0.25 61.33 29.72
N GLN A 4 0.88 62.03 29.83
CA GLN A 4 1.91 61.92 28.83
C GLN A 4 2.43 60.45 28.81
N PRO A 5 2.60 59.81 27.64
CA PRO A 5 3.16 58.47 27.61
C PRO A 5 4.53 58.46 28.28
N LEU A 6 4.76 57.53 29.20
CA LEU A 6 6.09 57.31 29.80
C LEU A 6 7.07 57.00 28.69
N THR A 7 8.20 57.71 28.67
CA THR A 7 9.28 57.53 27.66
C THR A 7 10.42 56.61 28.12
N SER A 8 10.41 56.12 29.39
CA SER A 8 11.42 55.25 30.00
C SER A 8 10.89 54.63 31.28
N ALA A 9 11.33 53.42 31.60
CA ALA A 9 11.05 52.71 32.86
C ALA A 9 12.07 53.09 33.98
N ALA A 10 13.16 53.83 33.70
CA ALA A 10 14.24 54.13 34.65
C ALA A 10 13.81 54.71 35.99
N GLY A 11 12.76 55.59 35.98
CA GLY A 11 12.24 56.15 37.22
C GLY A 11 11.56 55.15 38.15
N VAL A 12 10.95 54.10 37.59
CA VAL A 12 10.32 53.02 38.35
C VAL A 12 11.37 52.01 38.77
N LEU A 13 12.36 51.70 37.90
CA LEU A 13 13.47 50.81 38.20
C LEU A 13 14.33 51.33 39.39
N ALA A 14 14.58 52.65 39.45
CA ALA A 14 15.35 53.24 40.60
C ALA A 14 14.65 53.01 41.96
N LEU A 15 13.34 52.79 41.98
CA LEU A 15 12.64 52.51 43.27
C LEU A 15 12.86 51.04 43.76
N LEU A 16 13.40 50.15 42.92
CA LEU A 16 13.69 48.77 43.33
C LEU A 16 14.90 48.71 44.26
N SER A 17 15.88 49.63 44.11
CA SER A 17 17.09 49.71 44.93
C SER A 17 16.83 50.37 46.30
N GLU A 18 15.67 50.96 46.57
CA GLU A 18 15.36 51.59 47.83
C GLU A 18 15.18 50.57 49.01
N SER A 19 15.43 51.00 50.24
CA SER A 19 15.35 50.11 51.42
C SER A 19 13.93 49.83 51.90
N ASP A 20 12.93 50.60 51.48
CA ASP A 20 11.54 50.48 51.91
C ASP A 20 10.79 49.45 51.07
N ASN A 21 10.31 48.37 51.71
CA ASN A 21 9.55 47.30 51.06
C ASN A 21 8.23 47.75 50.39
N ASN A 22 7.60 48.84 50.89
CA ASN A 22 6.40 49.39 50.28
C ASN A 22 6.70 50.07 48.96
N LEU A 23 7.83 50.74 48.83
CA LEU A 23 8.27 51.35 47.58
C LEU A 23 8.61 50.30 46.55
N LYS A 24 9.32 49.21 46.95
CA LYS A 24 9.58 48.07 46.10
C LYS A 24 8.31 47.43 45.55
N GLN A 25 7.31 47.21 46.41
CA GLN A 25 6.01 46.69 45.97
C GLN A 25 5.30 47.61 44.96
N HIS A 26 5.37 48.93 45.21
CA HIS A 26 4.79 49.90 44.30
C HIS A 26 5.50 49.91 42.94
N ALA A 27 6.84 49.81 42.96
CA ALA A 27 7.64 49.71 41.76
C ALA A 27 7.30 48.48 40.93
N LEU A 28 7.21 47.28 41.55
CA LEU A 28 6.83 46.05 40.87
C LEU A 28 5.42 46.14 40.24
N LYS A 29 4.44 46.75 40.95
CA LYS A 29 3.10 46.95 40.40
C LYS A 29 3.10 47.94 39.21
N GLY A 30 3.99 48.94 39.26
CA GLY A 30 4.17 49.87 38.14
C GLY A 30 4.90 49.32 36.94
N LEU A 31 5.86 48.42 37.16
CA LEU A 31 6.64 47.78 36.10
C LEU A 31 5.82 46.77 35.28
N ASN A 32 4.96 45.97 35.90
CA ASN A 32 4.22 44.90 35.21
C ASN A 32 3.52 45.38 33.91
N PRO A 33 2.75 46.44 33.84
CA PRO A 33 2.12 46.93 32.62
C PRO A 33 3.11 47.59 31.66
N LEU A 34 4.34 47.96 32.09
CA LEU A 34 5.35 48.56 31.26
C LEU A 34 6.28 47.60 30.55
N VAL A 35 6.32 46.34 30.97
CA VAL A 35 7.19 45.31 30.38
C VAL A 35 7.03 45.20 28.85
N PRO A 36 5.83 45.18 28.25
CA PRO A 36 5.71 45.06 26.78
C PRO A 36 6.35 46.22 26.01
N GLN A 37 6.49 47.39 26.60
CA GLN A 37 7.06 48.60 25.94
C GLN A 37 8.52 48.80 26.24
N PHE A 38 9.00 48.41 27.45
CA PHE A 38 10.32 48.73 27.96
C PHE A 38 11.11 47.51 28.42
N TRP A 39 10.78 46.31 27.88
CA TRP A 39 11.42 45.05 28.28
C TRP A 39 12.98 45.13 28.16
N ALA A 40 13.51 45.77 27.13
CA ALA A 40 14.98 45.90 26.91
C ALA A 40 15.63 46.72 28.03
N GLU A 41 15.01 47.77 28.48
CA GLU A 41 15.51 48.60 29.61
C GLU A 41 15.40 47.85 30.94
N ILE A 42 14.30 47.07 31.13
CA ILE A 42 14.05 46.29 32.33
C ILE A 42 15.00 45.08 32.39
N SER A 43 15.41 44.54 31.25
CA SER A 43 16.35 43.40 31.17
C SER A 43 17.76 43.72 31.69
N GLU A 44 18.19 44.97 31.67
CA GLU A 44 19.47 45.40 32.24
C GLU A 44 19.52 45.26 33.78
N ASN A 45 18.33 45.30 34.44
CA ASN A 45 18.16 45.17 35.90
C ASN A 45 17.53 43.84 36.31
N LEU A 46 17.55 42.84 35.44
CA LEU A 46 16.89 41.53 35.63
C LEU A 46 17.34 40.83 36.90
N THR A 47 18.65 40.82 37.18
CA THR A 47 19.27 40.22 38.36
C THR A 47 18.81 40.83 39.68
N GLU A 48 18.47 42.17 39.66
CA GLU A 48 17.92 42.84 40.83
C GLU A 48 16.49 42.37 41.08
N ILE A 49 15.66 42.21 40.02
CA ILE A 49 14.27 41.74 40.13
C ILE A 49 14.24 40.26 40.55
N GLU A 50 15.19 39.45 40.09
CA GLU A 50 15.35 38.08 40.53
C GLU A 50 15.70 37.99 42.03
N SER A 51 16.60 38.84 42.48
CA SER A 51 16.92 38.90 43.93
C SER A 51 15.72 39.32 44.81
N LEU A 52 14.80 40.13 44.28
CA LEU A 52 13.55 40.44 44.96
C LEU A 52 12.55 39.29 45.03
N TYR A 53 12.58 38.43 44.06
CA TYR A 53 11.82 37.18 44.10
C TYR A 53 12.34 36.23 45.21
N GLU A 54 13.63 36.19 45.38
CA GLU A 54 14.27 35.34 46.41
C GLU A 54 14.25 35.94 47.82
N ALA A 55 14.03 37.25 47.93
CA ALA A 55 14.05 37.97 49.20
C ALA A 55 12.88 37.53 50.14
N GLU A 56 13.26 36.92 51.29
CA GLU A 56 12.25 36.49 52.29
C GLU A 56 11.55 37.63 53.01
N ASP A 57 12.12 38.83 53.00
CA ASP A 57 11.60 40.04 53.62
C ASP A 57 10.37 40.64 52.89
N LEU A 58 10.14 40.25 51.66
CA LEU A 58 9.00 40.70 50.86
C LEU A 58 7.77 39.80 51.04
N PRO A 59 6.54 40.37 51.07
CA PRO A 59 5.32 39.61 51.09
C PRO A 59 5.20 38.67 49.88
N ILE A 60 4.63 37.49 50.06
CA ILE A 60 4.44 36.49 49.03
C ILE A 60 3.82 37.07 47.68
N PRO A 61 2.76 37.92 47.72
CA PRO A 61 2.21 38.49 46.47
C PRO A 61 3.16 39.39 45.71
N ALA A 62 4.10 40.09 46.40
CA ALA A 62 5.10 40.92 45.76
C ALA A 62 6.21 40.07 45.11
N ARG A 63 6.64 39.01 45.77
CA ARG A 63 7.57 38.02 45.20
C ARG A 63 7.01 37.33 43.97
N GLN A 64 5.71 36.96 44.02
CA GLN A 64 5.05 36.36 42.88
C GLN A 64 4.94 37.33 41.69
N LEU A 65 4.73 38.60 41.95
CA LEU A 65 4.69 39.66 40.93
C LEU A 65 6.09 39.90 40.35
N ALA A 66 7.15 39.86 41.16
CA ALA A 66 8.53 39.93 40.70
C ALA A 66 8.84 38.76 39.73
N ALA A 67 8.48 37.54 40.11
CA ALA A 67 8.60 36.36 39.28
C ALA A 67 7.83 36.50 37.95
N LEU A 68 6.62 37.10 37.96
CA LEU A 68 5.85 37.34 36.74
C LEU A 68 6.55 38.32 35.80
N ILE A 69 7.12 39.40 36.34
CA ILE A 69 7.86 40.41 35.56
C ILE A 69 9.09 39.75 34.91
N VAL A 70 9.88 39.00 35.70
CA VAL A 70 11.04 38.23 35.21
C VAL A 70 10.61 37.30 34.11
N SER A 71 9.54 36.53 34.27
CA SER A 71 9.01 35.64 33.25
C SER A 71 8.66 36.36 31.95
N LYS A 72 8.02 37.51 32.02
CA LYS A 72 7.68 38.35 30.86
C LYS A 72 8.94 38.89 30.15
N VAL A 73 9.96 39.28 30.87
CA VAL A 73 11.22 39.76 30.30
C VAL A 73 11.93 38.63 29.59
N TYR A 74 12.02 37.42 30.18
CA TYR A 74 12.58 36.25 29.52
C TYR A 74 11.78 35.85 28.26
N TYR A 75 10.45 36.01 28.26
CA TYR A 75 9.65 35.80 27.06
C TYR A 75 10.07 36.73 25.91
N TYR A 76 10.31 38.03 26.17
CA TYR A 76 10.79 38.98 25.16
C TYR A 76 12.27 38.77 24.75
N LEU A 77 13.05 38.09 25.60
CA LEU A 77 14.41 37.65 25.29
C LEU A 77 14.46 36.33 24.48
N GLU A 78 13.28 35.74 24.20
CA GLU A 78 13.11 34.44 23.53
C GLU A 78 13.65 33.24 24.33
N GLU A 79 13.95 33.40 25.60
CA GLU A 79 14.37 32.36 26.56
C GLU A 79 13.15 31.72 27.23
N TYR A 80 12.40 30.91 26.45
CA TYR A 80 11.09 30.42 26.88
C TYR A 80 11.12 29.41 28.03
N ASP A 81 12.21 28.67 28.23
CA ASP A 81 12.34 27.70 29.32
C ASP A 81 12.51 28.41 30.67
N GLU A 82 13.28 29.51 30.72
CA GLU A 82 13.42 30.38 31.89
C GLU A 82 12.11 31.14 32.14
N ALA A 83 11.47 31.68 31.09
CA ALA A 83 10.16 32.27 31.18
C ALA A 83 9.13 31.36 31.84
N LEU A 84 9.09 30.08 31.49
CA LEU A 84 8.21 29.08 32.10
C LEU A 84 8.59 28.83 33.58
N SER A 85 9.87 28.71 33.91
CA SER A 85 10.31 28.45 35.28
C SER A 85 9.85 29.55 36.23
N PHE A 86 9.98 30.83 35.82
CA PHE A 86 9.51 31.97 36.61
C PHE A 86 7.98 32.12 36.59
N ALA A 87 7.29 31.78 35.49
CA ALA A 87 5.83 31.74 35.44
C ALA A 87 5.24 30.76 36.44
N LEU A 88 5.84 29.54 36.54
CA LEU A 88 5.44 28.56 37.57
C LEU A 88 5.65 29.09 39.00
N SER A 89 6.70 29.89 39.20
CA SER A 89 6.98 30.54 40.49
C SER A 89 6.05 31.68 40.80
N ALA A 90 5.52 32.36 39.78
CA ALA A 90 4.56 33.44 39.92
C ALA A 90 3.15 32.96 40.39
N GLY A 91 2.79 31.70 40.09
CA GLY A 91 1.56 31.06 40.54
C GLY A 91 0.28 31.90 40.30
N PRO A 92 -0.43 32.33 41.36
CA PRO A 92 -1.68 33.10 41.21
C PRO A 92 -1.56 34.42 40.43
N ALA A 93 -0.36 35.04 40.41
CA ALA A 93 -0.12 36.23 39.62
C ALA A 93 -0.14 35.92 38.11
N PHE A 94 0.37 34.76 37.71
CA PHE A 94 0.26 34.29 36.32
C PHE A 94 -1.18 33.96 35.92
N GLU A 95 -1.93 33.32 36.80
CA GLU A 95 -3.36 33.08 36.52
C GLU A 95 -4.19 34.35 36.39
N ALA A 96 -3.86 35.40 37.15
CA ALA A 96 -4.51 36.70 37.06
C ALA A 96 -4.17 37.37 35.72
N GLU A 97 -2.92 37.27 35.28
CA GLU A 97 -2.47 37.78 33.99
C GLU A 97 -3.13 37.04 32.78
N ALA A 98 -3.37 35.76 32.91
CA ALA A 98 -4.07 34.95 31.91
C ALA A 98 -5.53 35.38 31.68
N ARG A 99 -6.11 36.17 32.60
CA ARG A 99 -7.46 36.75 32.48
C ARG A 99 -7.45 38.20 32.01
N ALA A 100 -6.26 38.81 31.88
CA ALA A 100 -6.09 40.20 31.49
C ALA A 100 -6.04 40.35 29.98
N HIS A 101 -6.72 41.33 29.41
CA HIS A 101 -6.62 41.64 27.99
C HIS A 101 -5.26 42.23 27.66
N GLY A 102 -4.61 41.71 26.58
CA GLY A 102 -3.32 42.18 26.03
C GLY A 102 -2.10 41.38 26.44
N ALA A 103 -2.26 40.29 27.18
CA ALA A 103 -1.19 39.35 27.51
C ALA A 103 -1.37 37.96 26.85
N GLU A 104 -2.26 37.88 25.86
CA GLU A 104 -2.70 36.62 25.24
C GLU A 104 -1.52 35.86 24.62
N GLU A 105 -0.69 36.53 23.80
CA GLU A 105 0.48 35.87 23.13
C GLU A 105 1.52 35.33 24.13
N TYR A 106 1.83 36.10 25.17
CA TYR A 106 2.74 35.68 26.24
C TYR A 106 2.22 34.42 26.95
N VAL A 107 0.93 34.47 27.37
CA VAL A 107 0.28 33.38 28.11
C VAL A 107 0.21 32.11 27.24
N GLU A 108 -0.21 32.26 25.98
CA GLU A 108 -0.28 31.13 25.06
C GLU A 108 1.10 30.46 24.83
N THR A 109 2.16 31.27 24.68
CA THR A 109 3.53 30.76 24.50
C THR A 109 4.01 30.01 25.76
N VAL A 110 3.83 30.60 26.96
CA VAL A 110 4.23 29.97 28.21
C VAL A 110 3.43 28.68 28.47
N VAL A 111 2.12 28.69 28.20
CA VAL A 111 1.26 27.51 28.32
C VAL A 111 1.67 26.43 27.32
N SER A 112 2.00 26.79 26.08
CA SER A 112 2.51 25.83 25.08
C SER A 112 3.80 25.19 25.57
N ARG A 113 4.75 25.97 26.08
CA ARG A 113 5.99 25.45 26.66
C ARG A 113 5.76 24.60 27.90
N ALA A 114 4.77 24.92 28.71
CA ALA A 114 4.36 24.10 29.86
C ALA A 114 3.87 22.72 29.42
N VAL A 115 3.07 22.67 28.35
CA VAL A 115 2.59 21.42 27.76
C VAL A 115 3.77 20.62 27.22
N ASP A 116 4.65 21.22 26.44
CA ASP A 116 5.83 20.55 25.85
C ASP A 116 6.73 19.96 26.95
N ARG A 117 7.02 20.71 28.02
CA ARG A 117 7.81 20.26 29.17
C ARG A 117 7.13 19.11 29.91
N TYR A 118 5.81 19.20 30.10
CA TYR A 118 5.04 18.13 30.74
C TYR A 118 5.05 16.85 29.90
N ILE A 119 4.88 16.95 28.57
CA ILE A 119 4.97 15.83 27.64
C ILE A 119 6.35 15.18 27.75
N ALA A 120 7.41 15.98 27.70
CA ALA A 120 8.80 15.46 27.78
C ALA A 120 9.06 14.74 29.10
N LEU A 121 8.61 15.29 30.22
CA LEU A 121 8.74 14.65 31.54
C LEU A 121 7.93 13.36 31.62
N ARG A 122 6.68 13.36 31.11
CA ARG A 122 5.85 12.15 31.10
C ARG A 122 6.40 11.07 30.16
N ALA A 123 7.00 11.46 29.04
CA ALA A 123 7.63 10.53 28.11
C ALA A 123 8.87 9.85 28.71
N SER A 124 9.65 10.55 29.53
CA SER A 124 10.85 10.01 30.17
C SER A 124 10.55 9.05 31.33
N VAL A 125 9.40 9.16 31.97
CA VAL A 125 9.01 8.38 33.17
C VAL A 125 8.47 6.98 32.85
N ILE A 126 8.15 6.64 31.58
CA ILE A 126 7.57 5.35 31.20
C ILE A 126 8.51 4.57 30.26
N PRO A 127 9.53 3.90 30.81
CA PRO A 127 10.23 2.83 30.08
C PRO A 127 9.75 1.48 30.60
N ASN A 128 8.89 0.77 29.95
CA ASN A 128 8.37 -0.60 30.16
C ASN A 128 6.93 -0.70 30.63
N ALA A 129 6.05 -0.81 29.64
CA ALA A 129 4.61 -0.97 29.80
C ALA A 129 4.17 -2.44 29.95
N GLU A 130 4.87 -3.27 30.73
CA GLU A 130 4.39 -4.63 31.06
C GLU A 130 3.67 -4.73 32.41
N SER A 131 3.76 -3.74 33.25
CA SER A 131 3.02 -3.68 34.52
C SER A 131 2.03 -2.53 34.48
N GLY A 132 0.75 -2.85 34.72
CA GLY A 132 -0.41 -1.99 34.68
C GLY A 132 -0.15 -0.53 35.12
N TYR A 133 -0.89 0.36 34.52
CA TYR A 133 -0.84 1.80 34.64
C TYR A 133 -0.89 2.25 36.12
N ASP A 134 0.23 2.15 36.81
CA ASP A 134 0.36 2.62 38.18
C ASP A 134 0.68 4.12 38.14
N ALA A 135 -0.25 4.91 38.67
CA ALA A 135 -0.14 6.35 38.89
C ALA A 135 1.02 6.81 39.82
N LYS A 136 1.94 5.88 40.18
CA LYS A 136 3.05 6.12 41.09
C LYS A 136 4.29 6.78 40.47
N GLY A 137 4.32 6.97 39.12
CA GLY A 137 5.41 7.68 38.43
C GLY A 137 5.38 9.19 38.56
N SER A 138 4.43 9.78 39.30
CA SER A 138 4.24 11.24 39.41
C SER A 138 5.16 11.94 40.43
N LYS A 139 6.15 11.26 40.99
CA LYS A 139 6.97 11.85 42.07
C LYS A 139 7.97 12.92 41.64
N GLU A 140 8.23 13.11 40.35
CA GLU A 140 9.20 14.09 39.83
C GLU A 140 8.56 15.26 39.05
N ILE A 141 7.24 15.28 38.89
CA ILE A 141 6.58 16.35 38.16
C ILE A 141 6.21 17.47 39.15
N ASP A 142 6.64 18.70 38.84
CA ASP A 142 6.29 19.87 39.66
C ASP A 142 4.76 20.01 39.78
N SER A 143 4.29 20.08 41.02
CA SER A 143 2.87 20.22 41.32
C SER A 143 2.22 21.44 40.67
N LYS A 144 2.99 22.52 40.49
CA LYS A 144 2.52 23.74 39.81
C LYS A 144 2.34 23.55 38.30
N LEU A 145 3.26 22.80 37.68
CA LEU A 145 3.12 22.42 36.28
C LEU A 145 1.89 21.53 36.06
N GLN A 146 1.67 20.58 36.96
CA GLN A 146 0.49 19.73 36.92
C GLN A 146 -0.80 20.54 37.07
N GLU A 147 -0.85 21.56 37.93
CA GLU A 147 -2.02 22.42 38.14
C GLU A 147 -2.39 23.22 36.88
N ILE A 148 -1.41 23.73 36.15
CA ILE A 148 -1.63 24.41 34.87
C ILE A 148 -2.27 23.44 33.85
N ILE A 149 -1.73 22.23 33.72
CA ILE A 149 -2.26 21.21 32.79
C ILE A 149 -3.68 20.80 33.16
N GLU A 150 -3.96 20.56 34.43
CA GLU A 150 -5.34 20.30 34.92
C GLU A 150 -6.28 21.45 34.67
N GLY A 151 -5.78 22.70 34.73
CA GLY A 151 -6.53 23.91 34.37
C GLY A 151 -6.90 23.92 32.87
N ILE A 152 -6.01 23.50 31.98
CA ILE A 152 -6.25 23.37 30.53
C ILE A 152 -7.38 22.35 30.29
N PHE A 153 -7.25 21.13 30.87
CA PHE A 153 -8.27 20.10 30.71
C PHE A 153 -9.63 20.55 31.22
N ARG A 154 -9.70 21.16 32.40
CA ARG A 154 -10.97 21.70 32.97
C ARG A 154 -11.59 22.74 32.03
N ARG A 155 -10.79 23.64 31.44
CA ARG A 155 -11.29 24.64 30.50
C ARG A 155 -11.85 23.98 29.24
N ALA A 156 -11.08 23.12 28.58
CA ALA A 156 -11.49 22.46 27.35
C ALA A 156 -12.75 21.59 27.56
N ILE A 157 -12.88 20.91 28.69
CA ILE A 157 -14.07 20.11 29.02
C ILE A 157 -15.29 21.02 29.25
N ASN A 158 -15.14 22.19 29.95
CA ASN A 158 -16.22 23.13 30.18
C ASN A 158 -16.70 23.83 28.89
N GLU A 159 -15.78 24.11 27.95
CA GLU A 159 -16.05 24.67 26.64
C GLU A 159 -16.55 23.62 25.63
N LYS A 160 -16.62 22.36 26.04
CA LYS A 160 -17.02 21.20 25.22
C LYS A 160 -16.11 20.93 24.01
N GLU A 161 -14.87 21.39 24.09
CA GLU A 161 -13.82 21.12 23.08
C GLU A 161 -13.14 19.77 23.36
N TYR A 162 -13.94 18.69 23.34
CA TYR A 162 -13.51 17.34 23.73
C TYR A 162 -12.39 16.78 22.87
N THR A 163 -12.38 17.07 21.55
CA THR A 163 -11.36 16.62 20.64
C THR A 163 -9.99 17.23 20.93
N GLN A 164 -9.95 18.51 21.31
CA GLN A 164 -8.72 19.19 21.73
C GLN A 164 -8.21 18.60 23.06
N ALA A 165 -9.10 18.45 24.03
CA ALA A 165 -8.75 17.84 25.32
C ALA A 165 -8.19 16.43 25.15
N ILE A 166 -8.78 15.61 24.28
CA ILE A 166 -8.30 14.26 23.96
C ILE A 166 -6.94 14.31 23.28
N GLY A 167 -6.71 15.21 22.31
CA GLY A 167 -5.43 15.37 21.63
C GLY A 167 -4.30 15.67 22.63
N ILE A 168 -4.53 16.67 23.51
CA ILE A 168 -3.56 17.04 24.58
C ILE A 168 -3.38 15.86 25.56
N ALA A 169 -4.47 15.15 25.92
CA ALA A 169 -4.39 14.01 26.83
C ALA A 169 -3.56 12.84 26.23
N LEU A 170 -3.66 12.58 24.94
CA LEU A 170 -2.84 11.58 24.23
C LEU A 170 -1.36 11.97 24.25
N GLU A 171 -1.03 13.21 23.92
CA GLU A 171 0.35 13.70 23.95
C GLU A 171 0.92 13.69 25.36
N CYS A 172 0.13 14.12 26.36
CA CYS A 172 0.51 14.11 27.78
C CYS A 172 0.47 12.72 28.43
N ARG A 173 0.10 11.67 27.71
CA ARG A 173 -0.06 10.30 28.21
C ARG A 173 -1.03 10.20 29.41
N ARG A 174 -2.15 10.95 29.34
CA ARG A 174 -3.19 11.03 30.37
C ARG A 174 -4.47 10.29 29.96
N LEU A 175 -4.43 8.95 30.00
CA LEU A 175 -5.57 8.12 29.61
C LEU A 175 -6.76 8.24 30.58
N ASP A 176 -6.53 8.62 31.81
CA ASP A 176 -7.58 8.94 32.79
C ASP A 176 -8.52 10.06 32.34
N VAL A 177 -7.98 11.10 31.68
CA VAL A 177 -8.77 12.21 31.12
C VAL A 177 -9.65 11.72 29.97
N ILE A 178 -9.14 10.84 29.11
CA ILE A 178 -9.91 10.24 28.01
C ILE A 178 -11.10 9.44 28.57
N GLN A 179 -10.85 8.60 29.58
CA GLN A 179 -11.90 7.84 30.25
C GLN A 179 -12.94 8.76 30.92
N HIS A 180 -12.49 9.86 31.55
CA HIS A 180 -13.38 10.84 32.18
C HIS A 180 -14.29 11.51 31.14
N ILE A 181 -13.73 11.97 30.01
CA ILE A 181 -14.49 12.60 28.91
C ILE A 181 -15.50 11.59 28.33
N TYR A 182 -15.09 10.36 28.07
CA TYR A 182 -16.00 9.32 27.58
C TYR A 182 -17.12 9.02 28.58
N ASN A 183 -16.82 8.95 29.88
CA ASN A 183 -17.83 8.73 30.92
C ASN A 183 -18.86 9.87 31.01
N LEU A 184 -18.45 11.11 30.73
CA LEU A 184 -19.33 12.28 30.70
C LEU A 184 -20.22 12.30 29.46
N THR A 185 -19.67 11.96 28.28
CA THR A 185 -20.35 12.14 26.99
C THR A 185 -21.06 10.88 26.51
N LYS A 186 -20.52 9.70 26.82
CA LYS A 186 -20.93 8.41 26.26
C LYS A 186 -20.95 8.40 24.72
N ASP A 187 -20.15 9.26 24.10
CA ASP A 187 -20.04 9.40 22.66
C ASP A 187 -18.96 8.47 22.10
N THR A 188 -19.36 7.48 21.31
CA THR A 188 -18.46 6.51 20.67
C THR A 188 -17.62 7.13 19.57
N ASP A 189 -18.07 8.23 18.96
CA ASP A 189 -17.29 8.93 17.91
C ASP A 189 -16.00 9.53 18.49
N LEU A 190 -15.97 9.86 19.77
CA LEU A 190 -14.74 10.28 20.46
C LEU A 190 -13.75 9.13 20.62
N LEU A 191 -14.20 7.91 20.88
CA LEU A 191 -13.31 6.74 20.93
C LEU A 191 -12.76 6.37 19.54
N ILE A 192 -13.57 6.53 18.49
CA ILE A 192 -13.11 6.37 17.10
C ILE A 192 -12.04 7.43 16.80
N TYR A 193 -12.27 8.69 17.24
CA TYR A 193 -11.28 9.76 17.11
C TYR A 193 -9.95 9.43 17.81
N VAL A 194 -10.00 8.91 19.06
CA VAL A 194 -8.81 8.45 19.79
C VAL A 194 -8.07 7.37 18.98
N THR A 195 -8.82 6.39 18.48
CA THR A 195 -8.24 5.28 17.70
C THR A 195 -7.53 5.82 16.44
N ASP A 196 -8.18 6.71 15.70
CA ASP A 196 -7.61 7.30 14.48
C ASP A 196 -6.38 8.17 14.82
N ALA A 197 -6.47 9.01 15.86
CA ALA A 197 -5.35 9.84 16.30
C ALA A 197 -4.12 9.00 16.69
N VAL A 198 -4.33 7.88 17.37
CA VAL A 198 -3.25 6.96 17.78
C VAL A 198 -2.58 6.27 16.59
N PHE A 199 -3.33 6.02 15.51
CA PHE A 199 -2.77 5.42 14.31
C PHE A 199 -2.05 6.42 13.39
N GLU A 200 -2.39 7.70 13.46
CA GLU A 200 -1.85 8.72 12.55
C GLU A 200 -0.68 9.52 13.12
N THR A 201 -0.62 9.62 14.43
CA THR A 201 0.46 10.34 15.10
C THR A 201 1.71 9.45 15.28
N SER A 202 2.88 10.08 15.34
CA SER A 202 4.18 9.40 15.54
C SER A 202 4.39 8.99 16.99
N PHE A 203 3.42 8.31 17.59
CA PHE A 203 3.59 7.70 18.91
C PHE A 203 4.47 6.45 18.84
N THR A 204 5.23 6.21 19.93
CA THR A 204 5.99 4.96 20.06
C THR A 204 5.06 3.75 20.01
N LEU A 205 5.55 2.63 19.43
CA LEU A 205 4.76 1.41 19.32
C LEU A 205 4.25 0.93 20.67
N SER A 206 5.12 0.94 21.71
CA SER A 206 4.77 0.54 23.07
C SER A 206 3.62 1.37 23.65
N TYR A 207 3.64 2.68 23.49
CA TYR A 207 2.56 3.56 23.96
C TYR A 207 1.28 3.35 23.14
N ARG A 208 1.37 3.22 21.81
CA ARG A 208 0.23 2.91 20.95
C ARG A 208 -0.50 1.65 21.40
N MET A 209 0.25 0.58 21.65
CA MET A 209 -0.32 -0.68 22.14
C MET A 209 -0.98 -0.54 23.52
N ALA A 210 -0.39 0.27 24.42
CA ALA A 210 -0.98 0.55 25.73
C ALA A 210 -2.30 1.31 25.62
N VAL A 211 -2.36 2.35 24.77
CA VAL A 211 -3.59 3.11 24.55
C VAL A 211 -4.69 2.23 23.96
N LEU A 212 -4.37 1.43 22.93
CA LEU A 212 -5.35 0.55 22.29
C LEU A 212 -5.91 -0.50 23.25
N ARG A 213 -5.06 -1.09 24.11
CA ARG A 213 -5.51 -2.01 25.17
C ARG A 213 -6.41 -1.32 26.20
N PHE A 214 -6.13 -0.05 26.51
CA PHE A 214 -6.90 0.73 27.47
C PHE A 214 -8.28 1.11 26.91
N ILE A 215 -8.38 1.57 25.65
CA ILE A 215 -9.64 2.03 25.06
C ILE A 215 -10.55 0.90 24.62
N PHE A 216 -10.00 -0.28 24.26
CA PHE A 216 -10.80 -1.41 23.76
C PHE A 216 -11.98 -1.78 24.67
N PRO A 217 -11.84 -1.96 26.01
CA PRO A 217 -12.95 -2.27 26.89
C PRO A 217 -13.94 -1.11 27.09
N LEU A 218 -13.61 0.11 26.67
CA LEU A 218 -14.51 1.26 26.76
C LEU A 218 -15.54 1.29 25.63
N PHE A 219 -15.28 0.60 24.51
CA PHE A 219 -16.22 0.51 23.42
C PHE A 219 -17.48 -0.26 23.85
N PRO A 220 -18.67 0.23 23.47
CA PRO A 220 -19.91 -0.51 23.71
C PRO A 220 -19.91 -1.81 22.90
N PRO A 221 -20.74 -2.81 23.32
CA PRO A 221 -20.88 -4.03 22.55
C PRO A 221 -21.25 -3.75 21.08
N LEU A 222 -20.69 -4.53 20.18
CA LEU A 222 -21.01 -4.42 18.75
C LEU A 222 -22.48 -4.72 18.49
N ASP A 223 -23.09 -3.90 17.63
CA ASP A 223 -24.45 -4.05 17.18
C ASP A 223 -24.59 -3.79 15.69
N GLU A 224 -25.71 -4.17 15.08
CA GLU A 224 -25.97 -3.94 13.67
C GLU A 224 -25.90 -2.43 13.35
N ASN A 225 -25.19 -2.11 12.25
CA ASN A 225 -24.95 -0.71 11.81
C ASN A 225 -24.23 0.18 12.81
N CYS A 226 -23.47 -0.36 13.77
CA CYS A 226 -22.66 0.47 14.65
C CYS A 226 -21.49 1.12 13.89
N SER A 227 -21.21 2.40 14.21
CA SER A 227 -20.14 3.17 13.55
C SER A 227 -18.74 2.66 13.92
N HIS A 228 -18.59 1.99 15.06
CA HIS A 228 -17.29 1.63 15.65
C HIS A 228 -16.77 0.23 15.28
N ILE A 229 -17.47 -0.55 14.45
CA ILE A 229 -17.04 -1.90 14.05
C ILE A 229 -15.61 -1.90 13.43
N HIS A 230 -15.33 -0.93 12.57
CA HIS A 230 -13.99 -0.79 11.95
C HIS A 230 -12.91 -0.46 12.97
N ALA A 231 -13.20 0.45 13.93
CA ALA A 231 -12.25 0.82 14.98
C ALA A 231 -11.91 -0.40 15.84
N VAL A 232 -12.91 -1.15 16.27
CA VAL A 232 -12.74 -2.38 17.06
C VAL A 232 -11.92 -3.41 16.30
N THR A 233 -12.24 -3.68 15.04
CA THR A 233 -11.49 -4.64 14.21
C THR A 233 -10.02 -4.23 14.03
N ARG A 234 -9.75 -2.94 13.76
CA ARG A 234 -8.38 -2.41 13.67
C ARG A 234 -7.60 -2.59 14.97
N ILE A 235 -8.23 -2.34 16.11
CA ILE A 235 -7.62 -2.56 17.43
C ILE A 235 -7.26 -4.04 17.60
N LEU A 236 -8.18 -4.96 17.31
CA LEU A 236 -7.94 -6.40 17.45
C LEU A 236 -6.79 -6.90 16.56
N VAL A 237 -6.75 -6.46 15.30
CA VAL A 237 -5.65 -6.78 14.36
C VAL A 237 -4.32 -6.23 14.87
N THR A 238 -4.30 -4.97 15.31
CA THR A 238 -3.04 -4.32 15.74
C THR A 238 -2.49 -4.93 17.03
N LEU A 239 -3.37 -5.25 17.98
CA LEU A 239 -2.98 -5.92 19.21
C LEU A 239 -2.61 -7.39 18.98
N SER A 240 -3.09 -8.01 17.91
CA SER A 240 -2.90 -9.45 17.59
C SER A 240 -3.11 -10.36 18.80
N SER A 241 -4.14 -10.04 19.62
CA SER A 241 -4.39 -10.70 20.89
C SER A 241 -5.57 -11.65 20.80
N ALA A 242 -5.31 -12.95 20.80
CA ALA A 242 -6.34 -13.97 20.83
C ALA A 242 -7.24 -13.85 22.07
N SER A 243 -6.68 -13.48 23.22
CA SER A 243 -7.42 -13.30 24.48
C SER A 243 -8.48 -12.18 24.44
N LEU A 244 -8.35 -11.19 23.57
CA LEU A 244 -9.34 -10.15 23.36
C LEU A 244 -10.30 -10.50 22.21
N THR A 245 -9.79 -11.14 21.16
CA THR A 245 -10.56 -11.47 19.96
C THR A 245 -11.58 -12.57 20.19
N ILE A 246 -11.20 -13.64 20.90
CA ILE A 246 -12.07 -14.79 21.14
C ILE A 246 -13.31 -14.40 21.92
N PRO A 247 -13.23 -13.71 23.09
CA PRO A 247 -14.42 -13.25 23.80
C PRO A 247 -15.28 -12.31 22.95
N CYS A 248 -14.65 -11.44 22.13
CA CYS A 248 -15.39 -10.55 21.23
C CYS A 248 -16.24 -11.33 20.22
N LEU A 249 -15.67 -12.36 19.57
CA LEU A 249 -16.40 -13.21 18.62
C LEU A 249 -17.45 -14.10 19.30
N CYS A 250 -17.12 -14.73 20.43
CA CYS A 250 -18.04 -15.59 21.16
C CYS A 250 -19.26 -14.86 21.72
N ASN A 251 -19.11 -13.60 22.14
CA ASN A 251 -20.22 -12.77 22.62
C ASN A 251 -21.22 -12.39 21.51
N LEU A 252 -20.80 -12.49 20.23
CA LEU A 252 -21.68 -12.23 19.08
C LEU A 252 -22.47 -13.45 18.63
N ILE A 253 -22.07 -14.66 19.05
CA ILE A 253 -22.70 -15.93 18.68
C ILE A 253 -23.61 -16.40 19.83
N PRO A 254 -24.87 -16.83 19.56
CA PRO A 254 -25.52 -16.95 18.23
C PRO A 254 -26.26 -15.69 17.75
N ASP A 255 -26.55 -14.72 18.61
CA ASP A 255 -27.56 -13.68 18.40
C ASP A 255 -27.19 -12.69 17.27
N LYS A 256 -25.90 -12.44 17.07
CA LYS A 256 -25.38 -11.48 16.08
C LYS A 256 -24.37 -12.14 15.12
N LEU A 257 -24.77 -13.30 14.57
CA LEU A 257 -23.91 -14.14 13.73
C LEU A 257 -23.32 -13.39 12.52
N LEU A 258 -24.13 -12.55 11.85
CA LEU A 258 -23.68 -11.76 10.69
C LEU A 258 -22.53 -10.81 11.06
N LEU A 259 -22.59 -10.20 12.24
CA LEU A 259 -21.51 -9.36 12.74
C LEU A 259 -20.26 -10.16 13.07
N ALA A 260 -20.39 -11.35 13.68
CA ALA A 260 -19.26 -12.22 13.97
C ALA A 260 -18.52 -12.62 12.67
N TYR A 261 -19.27 -12.99 11.63
CA TYR A 261 -18.70 -13.32 10.32
C TYR A 261 -18.06 -12.10 9.65
N GLN A 262 -18.70 -10.93 9.71
CA GLN A 262 -18.10 -9.71 9.15
C GLN A 262 -16.76 -9.35 9.84
N VAL A 263 -16.73 -9.41 11.17
CA VAL A 263 -15.47 -9.18 11.91
C VAL A 263 -14.43 -10.23 11.54
N ALA A 264 -14.81 -11.49 11.36
CA ALA A 264 -13.88 -12.55 10.95
C ALA A 264 -13.31 -12.32 9.54
N PHE A 265 -14.12 -11.89 8.57
CA PHE A 265 -13.63 -11.50 7.24
C PHE A 265 -12.65 -10.33 7.32
N ASP A 266 -12.98 -9.30 8.09
CA ASP A 266 -12.13 -8.13 8.26
C ASP A 266 -10.81 -8.47 9.01
N LEU A 267 -10.85 -9.38 10.00
CA LEU A 267 -9.66 -9.91 10.67
C LEU A 267 -8.77 -10.70 9.72
N PHE A 268 -9.36 -11.54 8.88
CA PHE A 268 -8.61 -12.32 7.89
C PHE A 268 -7.86 -11.43 6.88
N GLU A 269 -8.48 -10.35 6.41
CA GLU A 269 -7.85 -9.45 5.41
C GLU A 269 -6.61 -8.70 5.95
N SER A 270 -6.49 -8.53 7.26
CA SER A 270 -5.45 -7.71 7.89
C SER A 270 -4.59 -8.46 8.92
N GLY A 271 -5.00 -9.66 9.34
CA GLY A 271 -4.35 -10.42 10.40
C GLY A 271 -3.13 -11.20 9.91
N VAL A 272 -2.14 -11.36 10.81
CA VAL A 272 -0.97 -12.21 10.58
C VAL A 272 -1.36 -13.69 10.73
N GLN A 273 -0.72 -14.58 9.97
CA GLN A 273 -1.06 -16.01 9.94
C GLN A 273 -0.99 -16.67 11.32
N GLU A 274 0.03 -16.39 12.10
CA GLU A 274 0.21 -16.94 13.46
C GLU A 274 -0.96 -16.53 14.38
N PHE A 275 -1.34 -15.23 14.36
CA PHE A 275 -2.47 -14.74 15.15
C PHE A 275 -3.79 -15.43 14.77
N LEU A 276 -4.08 -15.54 13.47
CA LEU A 276 -5.31 -16.19 12.98
C LEU A 276 -5.37 -17.68 13.35
N GLN A 277 -4.23 -18.39 13.25
CA GLN A 277 -4.13 -19.79 13.66
C GLN A 277 -4.38 -19.97 15.17
N THR A 278 -3.79 -19.10 15.99
CA THR A 278 -4.00 -19.11 17.43
C THR A 278 -5.47 -18.88 17.80
N VAL A 279 -6.14 -17.93 17.13
CA VAL A 279 -7.58 -17.69 17.33
C VAL A 279 -8.40 -18.93 16.92
N MET A 280 -8.13 -19.52 15.76
CA MET A 280 -8.86 -20.72 15.29
C MET A 280 -8.71 -21.92 16.22
N GLN A 281 -7.51 -22.14 16.77
CA GLN A 281 -7.24 -23.26 17.68
C GLN A 281 -7.95 -23.09 19.04
N GLN A 282 -8.09 -21.86 19.50
CA GLN A 282 -8.67 -21.57 20.82
C GLN A 282 -10.17 -21.29 20.77
N LEU A 283 -10.80 -21.18 19.57
CA LEU A 283 -12.25 -21.04 19.46
C LEU A 283 -12.95 -22.31 19.98
N PRO A 284 -14.10 -22.18 20.68
CA PRO A 284 -14.90 -23.34 21.13
C PRO A 284 -15.39 -24.19 19.97
N GLU A 285 -15.58 -25.49 20.18
CA GLU A 285 -16.17 -26.37 19.15
C GLU A 285 -17.68 -26.12 18.98
N GLY A 286 -18.35 -25.66 20.04
CA GLY A 286 -19.79 -25.44 20.07
C GLY A 286 -20.59 -26.74 20.27
N GLU A 287 -21.88 -26.63 20.61
CA GLU A 287 -22.80 -27.76 20.76
C GLU A 287 -24.02 -27.54 19.84
N GLY A 288 -24.42 -28.61 19.12
CA GLY A 288 -25.60 -28.59 18.27
C GLY A 288 -25.55 -27.56 17.13
N PRO A 289 -26.54 -26.62 17.01
CA PRO A 289 -26.52 -25.64 15.91
C PRO A 289 -25.35 -24.66 15.94
N GLN A 290 -24.70 -24.46 17.09
CA GLN A 290 -23.55 -23.59 17.23
C GLN A 290 -22.29 -24.21 16.63
N GLU A 291 -22.18 -25.53 16.53
CA GLU A 291 -21.06 -26.24 15.90
C GLU A 291 -20.86 -25.79 14.45
N ALA A 292 -21.94 -25.73 13.66
CA ALA A 292 -21.87 -25.23 12.28
C ALA A 292 -21.43 -23.75 12.21
N MET A 293 -21.88 -22.93 13.17
CA MET A 293 -21.50 -21.51 13.23
C MET A 293 -19.99 -21.34 13.49
N TYR A 294 -19.43 -22.08 14.44
CA TYR A 294 -17.99 -22.05 14.73
C TYR A 294 -17.16 -22.69 13.61
N THR A 295 -17.67 -23.71 12.93
CA THR A 295 -17.02 -24.31 11.76
C THR A 295 -16.92 -23.30 10.63
N ASN A 296 -18.00 -22.60 10.30
CA ASN A 296 -18.00 -21.51 9.31
C ASN A 296 -17.05 -20.38 9.71
N LEU A 297 -17.01 -20.02 11.00
CA LEU A 297 -16.11 -19.01 11.50
C LEU A 297 -14.63 -19.40 11.30
N ARG A 298 -14.28 -20.66 11.55
CA ARG A 298 -12.94 -21.20 11.27
C ARG A 298 -12.63 -21.19 9.78
N MET A 299 -13.60 -21.55 8.90
CA MET A 299 -13.43 -21.49 7.44
C MET A 299 -13.20 -20.04 6.94
N ILE A 300 -13.82 -19.04 7.58
CA ILE A 300 -13.58 -17.64 7.26
C ILE A 300 -12.19 -17.22 7.72
N LEU A 301 -11.82 -17.50 8.97
CA LEU A 301 -10.51 -17.13 9.54
C LEU A 301 -9.33 -17.85 8.87
N SER A 302 -9.51 -19.10 8.40
CA SER A 302 -8.53 -19.81 7.56
C SER A 302 -8.36 -19.14 6.20
N GLY A 303 -9.33 -18.33 5.78
CA GLY A 303 -9.41 -17.63 4.52
C GLY A 303 -9.78 -18.52 3.33
N GLU A 304 -10.19 -19.77 3.53
CA GLU A 304 -10.69 -20.64 2.45
C GLU A 304 -11.89 -20.00 1.77
N SER A 305 -12.87 -19.55 2.56
CA SER A 305 -14.08 -18.88 2.05
C SER A 305 -13.76 -17.65 1.22
N SER A 306 -12.92 -16.73 1.74
CA SER A 306 -12.54 -15.51 1.03
C SER A 306 -11.82 -15.82 -0.28
N THR A 307 -10.86 -16.74 -0.24
CA THR A 307 -10.06 -17.10 -1.40
C THR A 307 -10.91 -17.73 -2.50
N LYS A 308 -11.83 -18.65 -2.13
CA LYS A 308 -12.76 -19.30 -3.07
C LYS A 308 -13.65 -18.28 -3.77
N LEU A 309 -14.23 -17.34 -3.01
CA LEU A 309 -15.09 -16.29 -3.55
C LEU A 309 -14.34 -15.34 -4.50
N TYR A 310 -13.13 -14.90 -4.14
CA TYR A 310 -12.33 -14.03 -5.01
C TYR A 310 -11.84 -14.76 -6.26
N CYS A 311 -11.44 -16.02 -6.17
CA CYS A 311 -11.09 -16.82 -7.35
C CYS A 311 -12.29 -16.97 -8.30
N GLU A 312 -13.48 -17.24 -7.78
CA GLU A 312 -14.68 -17.35 -8.60
C GLU A 312 -15.03 -16.02 -9.28
N PHE A 313 -14.90 -14.89 -8.56
CA PHE A 313 -15.05 -13.56 -9.14
C PHE A 313 -14.07 -13.33 -10.30
N LEU A 314 -12.79 -13.61 -10.10
CA LEU A 314 -11.74 -13.39 -11.12
C LEU A 314 -11.93 -14.28 -12.36
N LYS A 315 -12.41 -15.52 -12.18
CA LYS A 315 -12.74 -16.43 -13.28
C LYS A 315 -13.91 -15.91 -14.11
N ARG A 316 -15.01 -15.51 -13.47
CA ARG A 316 -16.23 -15.02 -14.14
C ARG A 316 -16.02 -13.69 -14.85
N SER A 317 -15.28 -12.80 -14.22
CA SER A 317 -15.05 -11.44 -14.70
C SER A 317 -13.79 -11.29 -15.53
N ASN A 318 -13.18 -12.39 -15.98
CA ASN A 318 -11.92 -12.35 -16.74
C ASN A 318 -12.06 -11.56 -18.05
N ASN A 319 -11.36 -10.44 -18.14
CA ASN A 319 -11.38 -9.49 -19.26
C ASN A 319 -10.00 -9.26 -19.88
N VAL A 320 -9.19 -10.31 -19.91
CA VAL A 320 -7.85 -10.28 -20.50
C VAL A 320 -7.93 -10.11 -22.01
N ASP A 321 -7.17 -9.17 -22.54
CA ASP A 321 -7.02 -8.96 -23.98
C ASP A 321 -5.85 -9.79 -24.52
N MET A 322 -6.17 -10.97 -25.09
CA MET A 322 -5.19 -11.90 -25.64
C MET A 322 -4.41 -11.34 -26.85
N LEU A 323 -4.94 -10.30 -27.53
CA LEU A 323 -4.23 -9.66 -28.66
C LEU A 323 -2.99 -8.91 -28.18
N ILE A 324 -3.02 -8.35 -26.97
CA ILE A 324 -1.86 -7.69 -26.36
C ILE A 324 -0.71 -8.70 -26.18
N LEU A 325 -1.00 -9.86 -25.60
CA LEU A 325 0.00 -10.93 -25.40
C LEU A 325 0.53 -11.48 -26.74
N LYS A 326 -0.36 -11.67 -27.72
CA LYS A 326 0.04 -12.09 -29.09
C LYS A 326 0.94 -11.04 -29.74
N HIS A 327 0.61 -9.75 -29.62
CA HIS A 327 1.45 -8.66 -30.13
C HIS A 327 2.84 -8.66 -29.49
N THR A 328 2.91 -8.81 -28.16
CA THR A 328 4.18 -8.89 -27.43
C THR A 328 5.01 -10.08 -27.89
N LYS A 329 4.40 -11.27 -27.97
CA LYS A 329 5.06 -12.49 -28.46
C LYS A 329 5.64 -12.33 -29.88
N ASP A 330 4.85 -11.77 -30.80
CA ASP A 330 5.25 -11.62 -32.18
C ASP A 330 6.33 -10.53 -32.39
N SER A 331 6.40 -9.55 -31.46
CA SER A 331 7.39 -8.47 -31.46
C SER A 331 8.73 -8.88 -30.83
N LEU A 332 8.72 -9.81 -29.88
CA LEU A 332 9.90 -10.24 -29.12
C LEU A 332 10.56 -11.46 -29.78
N GLU A 333 11.88 -11.42 -29.90
CA GLU A 333 12.65 -12.51 -30.52
C GLU A 333 12.84 -13.68 -29.54
N PRO A 334 12.44 -14.94 -29.91
CA PRO A 334 12.43 -16.08 -28.97
C PRO A 334 13.83 -16.61 -28.59
N ARG A 335 14.90 -16.13 -29.19
CA ARG A 335 16.27 -16.54 -28.89
C ARG A 335 16.88 -15.85 -27.65
N PHE A 336 16.26 -14.79 -27.16
CA PHE A 336 16.76 -14.03 -26.00
C PHE A 336 16.02 -14.42 -24.73
N SER A 337 16.75 -14.89 -23.73
CA SER A 337 16.21 -15.30 -22.42
C SER A 337 15.40 -14.21 -21.71
N ILE A 338 15.84 -12.95 -21.80
CA ILE A 338 15.13 -11.82 -21.20
C ILE A 338 13.72 -11.64 -21.76
N TYR A 339 13.49 -11.92 -23.05
CA TYR A 339 12.19 -11.80 -23.69
C TYR A 339 11.24 -12.94 -23.32
N HIS A 340 11.75 -14.16 -23.09
CA HIS A 340 10.97 -15.25 -22.51
C HIS A 340 10.49 -14.87 -21.10
N THR A 341 11.37 -14.33 -20.30
CA THR A 341 11.04 -13.86 -18.94
C THR A 341 10.01 -12.73 -18.99
N ALA A 342 10.21 -11.73 -19.87
CA ALA A 342 9.27 -10.60 -20.01
C ALA A 342 7.85 -11.07 -20.37
N LEU A 343 7.71 -11.94 -21.38
CA LEU A 343 6.40 -12.45 -21.81
C LEU A 343 5.75 -13.35 -20.74
N SER A 344 6.55 -14.20 -20.08
CA SER A 344 6.06 -15.07 -19.00
C SER A 344 5.52 -14.25 -17.82
N LEU A 345 6.23 -13.18 -17.42
CA LEU A 345 5.79 -12.27 -16.36
C LEU A 345 4.58 -11.46 -16.77
N GLN A 346 4.55 -10.92 -18.00
CA GLN A 346 3.39 -10.20 -18.53
C GLN A 346 2.13 -11.06 -18.52
N ASN A 347 2.25 -12.32 -19.01
CA ASN A 347 1.14 -13.29 -18.98
C ASN A 347 0.71 -13.61 -17.53
N ALA A 348 1.67 -13.84 -16.63
CA ALA A 348 1.41 -14.13 -15.24
C ALA A 348 0.63 -13.00 -14.53
N PHE A 349 0.98 -11.74 -14.82
CA PHE A 349 0.30 -10.58 -14.22
C PHE A 349 -1.09 -10.39 -14.80
N MET A 350 -1.23 -10.41 -16.14
CA MET A 350 -2.52 -10.25 -16.80
C MET A 350 -3.54 -11.32 -16.37
N HIS A 351 -3.10 -12.56 -16.17
CA HIS A 351 -3.96 -13.68 -15.77
C HIS A 351 -3.93 -14.00 -14.27
N SER A 352 -3.32 -13.16 -13.42
CA SER A 352 -3.19 -13.44 -11.98
C SER A 352 -4.55 -13.75 -11.33
N GLY A 353 -4.67 -14.94 -10.72
CA GLY A 353 -5.88 -15.41 -10.05
C GLY A 353 -7.06 -15.79 -10.95
N THR A 354 -6.97 -15.60 -12.27
CA THR A 354 -8.07 -15.93 -13.20
C THR A 354 -8.18 -17.44 -13.48
N GLY A 355 -7.12 -18.20 -13.21
CA GLY A 355 -7.04 -19.62 -13.52
C GLY A 355 -6.99 -19.96 -15.02
N SER A 356 -6.85 -18.97 -15.90
CA SER A 356 -6.78 -19.16 -17.34
C SER A 356 -5.34 -19.31 -17.82
N ASP A 357 -4.95 -20.49 -18.21
CA ASP A 357 -3.63 -20.82 -18.78
C ASP A 357 -3.65 -21.00 -20.32
N LEU A 358 -4.73 -20.51 -20.95
CA LEU A 358 -4.98 -20.67 -22.40
C LEU A 358 -3.81 -20.14 -23.23
N PHE A 359 -3.22 -18.98 -22.87
CA PHE A 359 -2.08 -18.42 -23.59
C PHE A 359 -0.87 -19.37 -23.57
N LEU A 360 -0.58 -20.00 -22.45
CA LEU A 360 0.52 -20.94 -22.31
C LEU A 360 0.29 -22.18 -23.22
N ARG A 361 -0.91 -22.73 -23.21
CA ARG A 361 -1.30 -23.90 -24.02
C ARG A 361 -1.21 -23.64 -25.53
N GLU A 362 -1.65 -22.46 -25.97
CA GLU A 362 -1.62 -22.06 -27.40
C GLU A 362 -0.18 -21.77 -27.90
N ASN A 363 0.79 -21.54 -27.01
CA ASN A 363 2.13 -21.06 -27.38
C ASN A 363 3.27 -21.95 -26.86
N LEU A 364 3.03 -23.24 -26.66
CA LEU A 364 4.00 -24.21 -26.11
C LEU A 364 5.30 -24.26 -26.96
N GLU A 365 5.21 -24.20 -28.29
CA GLU A 365 6.39 -24.17 -29.15
C GLU A 365 7.31 -22.97 -28.91
N TRP A 366 6.73 -21.80 -28.69
CA TRP A 366 7.49 -20.59 -28.34
C TRP A 366 8.11 -20.67 -26.97
N LEU A 367 7.35 -21.12 -25.99
CA LEU A 367 7.78 -21.29 -24.60
C LEU A 367 8.80 -22.41 -24.44
N GLY A 368 8.70 -23.49 -25.26
CA GLY A 368 9.66 -24.60 -25.30
C GLY A 368 11.08 -24.17 -25.66
N LYS A 369 11.26 -23.01 -26.31
CA LYS A 369 12.59 -22.43 -26.63
C LYS A 369 13.23 -21.75 -25.43
N ALA A 370 12.51 -21.59 -24.29
CA ALA A 370 13.09 -21.09 -23.05
C ALA A 370 14.19 -22.04 -22.53
N SER A 371 15.20 -21.48 -21.88
CA SER A 371 16.33 -22.23 -21.32
C SER A 371 16.54 -21.90 -19.87
N ASN A 372 17.01 -22.88 -19.09
CA ASN A 372 17.43 -22.67 -17.69
C ASN A 372 16.41 -21.86 -16.86
N TRP A 373 16.84 -20.75 -16.30
CA TRP A 373 16.02 -19.89 -15.43
C TRP A 373 14.80 -19.27 -16.11
N SER A 374 14.77 -19.16 -17.44
CA SER A 374 13.55 -18.75 -18.15
C SER A 374 12.47 -19.82 -18.10
N LYS A 375 12.85 -21.13 -18.08
CA LYS A 375 11.90 -22.22 -17.80
C LYS A 375 11.35 -22.14 -16.37
N PHE A 376 12.24 -21.90 -15.41
CA PHE A 376 11.84 -21.68 -14.02
C PHE A 376 10.77 -20.59 -13.92
N THR A 377 11.03 -19.41 -14.53
CA THR A 377 10.08 -18.28 -14.53
C THR A 377 8.78 -18.62 -15.24
N ALA A 378 8.84 -19.32 -16.38
CA ALA A 378 7.64 -19.71 -17.13
C ALA A 378 6.76 -20.69 -16.34
N THR A 379 7.35 -21.66 -15.64
CA THR A 379 6.61 -22.60 -14.79
C THR A 379 6.09 -21.90 -13.53
N ALA A 380 6.87 -21.02 -12.92
CA ALA A 380 6.43 -20.19 -11.77
C ALA A 380 5.24 -19.27 -12.12
N ALA A 381 5.07 -18.89 -13.39
CA ALA A 381 3.90 -18.12 -13.85
C ALA A 381 2.58 -18.81 -13.55
N LEU A 382 2.53 -20.16 -13.57
CA LEU A 382 1.34 -20.93 -13.19
C LEU A 382 0.92 -20.64 -11.76
N GLY A 383 1.88 -20.36 -10.87
CA GLY A 383 1.59 -20.00 -9.48
C GLY A 383 0.79 -18.68 -9.35
N SER A 384 1.14 -17.67 -10.14
CA SER A 384 0.39 -16.41 -10.18
C SER A 384 -0.97 -16.58 -10.87
N ILE A 385 -1.02 -17.31 -11.99
CA ILE A 385 -2.28 -17.55 -12.75
C ILE A 385 -3.31 -18.28 -11.89
N HIS A 386 -2.88 -19.30 -11.15
CA HIS A 386 -3.75 -20.11 -10.29
C HIS A 386 -3.70 -19.68 -8.82
N LYS A 387 -3.27 -18.45 -8.52
CA LYS A 387 -3.24 -17.90 -7.16
C LYS A 387 -4.57 -18.13 -6.45
N GLY A 388 -4.51 -18.76 -5.27
CA GLY A 388 -5.68 -19.01 -4.43
C GLY A 388 -6.53 -20.24 -4.83
N ASN A 389 -6.17 -20.99 -5.87
CA ASN A 389 -6.83 -22.25 -6.19
C ASN A 389 -6.28 -23.37 -5.30
N LEU A 390 -6.68 -23.37 -4.01
CA LEU A 390 -6.11 -24.23 -2.98
C LEU A 390 -6.45 -25.71 -3.22
N GLU A 391 -7.68 -26.02 -3.68
CA GLU A 391 -8.17 -27.37 -3.87
C GLU A 391 -7.46 -28.10 -5.03
N LYS A 392 -7.33 -27.42 -6.18
CA LYS A 392 -6.78 -28.01 -7.42
C LYS A 392 -5.33 -27.64 -7.68
N GLY A 393 -4.73 -26.71 -6.92
CA GLY A 393 -3.40 -26.17 -7.19
C GLY A 393 -2.31 -27.23 -7.30
N LYS A 394 -2.27 -28.17 -6.37
CA LYS A 394 -1.29 -29.27 -6.40
C LYS A 394 -1.51 -30.22 -7.59
N SER A 395 -2.75 -30.57 -7.92
CA SER A 395 -3.08 -31.44 -9.06
C SER A 395 -2.76 -30.78 -10.40
N LEU A 396 -2.98 -29.47 -10.53
CA LEU A 396 -2.62 -28.69 -11.73
C LEU A 396 -1.10 -28.66 -11.97
N LEU A 397 -0.31 -28.59 -10.90
CA LEU A 397 1.14 -28.59 -10.99
C LEU A 397 1.75 -29.99 -11.04
N GLN A 398 0.97 -31.06 -10.84
CA GLN A 398 1.47 -32.45 -10.78
C GLN A 398 2.39 -32.82 -11.95
N PRO A 399 2.12 -32.45 -13.20
CA PRO A 399 3.01 -32.76 -14.33
C PRO A 399 4.38 -32.12 -14.26
N TYR A 400 4.52 -31.02 -13.48
CA TYR A 400 5.73 -30.23 -13.34
C TYR A 400 6.43 -30.43 -11.99
N LEU A 401 5.73 -31.02 -11.00
CA LEU A 401 6.32 -31.26 -9.67
C LEU A 401 7.32 -32.42 -9.73
N PRO A 402 8.43 -32.33 -8.97
CA PRO A 402 9.43 -33.41 -8.95
C PRO A 402 8.82 -34.69 -8.38
N GLY A 403 9.06 -35.79 -9.09
CA GLY A 403 8.68 -37.16 -8.66
C GLY A 403 9.37 -37.59 -7.36
N ASP A 404 8.94 -38.71 -6.80
CA ASP A 404 9.58 -39.31 -5.61
C ASP A 404 10.86 -40.11 -5.96
N ASP A 405 11.00 -40.53 -7.19
CA ASP A 405 12.21 -41.20 -7.72
C ASP A 405 13.17 -40.18 -8.36
N ALA A 406 14.45 -40.32 -8.10
CA ALA A 406 15.53 -39.44 -8.58
C ALA A 406 15.73 -39.42 -10.11
N GLY A 407 14.77 -39.91 -10.88
CA GLY A 407 14.73 -39.95 -12.35
C GLY A 407 13.52 -39.14 -12.89
N GLY A 408 13.35 -37.90 -12.45
CA GLY A 408 12.32 -37.03 -13.01
C GLY A 408 12.41 -36.88 -14.52
N THR A 409 11.30 -36.97 -15.23
CA THR A 409 11.19 -36.85 -16.69
C THR A 409 11.29 -35.41 -17.17
N GLY A 410 11.44 -34.43 -16.26
CA GLY A 410 11.41 -33.00 -16.54
C GLY A 410 12.75 -32.28 -16.39
N SER A 411 12.76 -31.02 -16.77
CA SER A 411 13.89 -30.10 -16.51
C SER A 411 13.91 -29.67 -15.05
N VAL A 412 15.03 -29.81 -14.36
CA VAL A 412 15.25 -29.35 -12.97
C VAL A 412 14.73 -27.91 -12.74
N TYR A 413 14.90 -27.02 -13.72
CA TYR A 413 14.42 -25.65 -13.66
C TYR A 413 12.89 -25.56 -13.69
N SER A 414 12.20 -26.43 -14.46
CA SER A 414 10.74 -26.48 -14.46
C SER A 414 10.21 -27.01 -13.13
N GLU A 415 10.84 -28.04 -12.58
CA GLU A 415 10.47 -28.64 -11.30
C GLU A 415 10.68 -27.65 -10.14
N GLY A 416 11.83 -26.96 -10.11
CA GLY A 416 12.06 -25.87 -9.15
C GLY A 416 11.05 -24.74 -9.27
N GLY A 417 10.72 -24.33 -10.51
CA GLY A 417 9.67 -23.35 -10.80
C GLY A 417 8.29 -23.80 -10.34
N ALA A 418 7.96 -25.11 -10.45
CA ALA A 418 6.69 -25.66 -9.96
C ALA A 418 6.58 -25.67 -8.43
N LEU A 419 7.67 -25.92 -7.71
CA LEU A 419 7.71 -25.82 -6.26
C LEU A 419 7.46 -24.36 -5.82
N TYR A 420 8.10 -23.40 -6.48
CA TYR A 420 7.83 -21.98 -6.23
C TYR A 420 6.39 -21.60 -6.59
N ALA A 421 5.86 -22.08 -7.72
CA ALA A 421 4.47 -21.88 -8.12
C ALA A 421 3.47 -22.39 -7.07
N LEU A 422 3.73 -23.57 -6.49
CA LEU A 422 2.90 -24.12 -5.42
C LEU A 422 2.86 -23.21 -4.18
N GLY A 423 3.99 -22.59 -3.84
CA GLY A 423 4.05 -21.55 -2.80
C GLY A 423 3.22 -20.31 -3.15
N LEU A 424 3.29 -19.83 -4.40
CA LEU A 424 2.50 -18.67 -4.88
C LEU A 424 0.99 -18.96 -4.92
N ILE A 425 0.56 -20.19 -5.19
CA ILE A 425 -0.86 -20.58 -5.09
C ILE A 425 -1.35 -20.46 -3.65
N ASN A 426 -0.50 -20.88 -2.68
CA ASN A 426 -0.82 -20.98 -1.26
C ASN A 426 -0.27 -19.82 -0.42
N ILE A 427 -0.25 -18.59 -0.96
CA ILE A 427 0.27 -17.40 -0.27
C ILE A 427 -0.34 -17.26 1.13
N GLY A 428 0.51 -17.21 2.17
CA GLY A 428 0.11 -17.03 3.55
C GLY A 428 -0.76 -18.17 4.12
N ARG A 429 -0.69 -19.37 3.53
CA ARG A 429 -1.46 -20.57 3.91
C ARG A 429 -0.58 -21.80 3.99
N GLY A 430 0.51 -21.69 4.72
CA GLY A 430 1.54 -22.71 4.84
C GLY A 430 1.02 -24.06 5.31
N THR A 431 0.02 -24.09 6.16
CA THR A 431 -0.55 -25.33 6.74
C THR A 431 -0.91 -26.39 5.70
N HIS A 432 -1.35 -25.98 4.51
CA HIS A 432 -1.74 -26.92 3.44
C HIS A 432 -0.56 -27.57 2.71
N VAL A 433 0.56 -26.90 2.62
CA VAL A 433 1.69 -27.33 1.78
C VAL A 433 3.03 -27.42 2.52
N GLU A 434 3.11 -26.92 3.76
CA GLU A 434 4.36 -26.87 4.54
C GLU A 434 5.05 -28.23 4.64
N SER A 435 4.30 -29.26 5.03
CA SER A 435 4.84 -30.61 5.19
C SER A 435 5.42 -31.17 3.88
N TYR A 436 4.75 -30.93 2.76
CA TYR A 436 5.20 -31.36 1.44
C TYR A 436 6.45 -30.58 1.01
N MET A 437 6.44 -29.26 1.16
CA MET A 437 7.59 -28.41 0.80
C MET A 437 8.84 -28.77 1.62
N ARG A 438 8.67 -28.97 2.93
CA ARG A 438 9.74 -29.37 3.84
C ARG A 438 10.30 -30.75 3.48
N GLN A 439 9.43 -31.70 3.13
CA GLN A 439 9.86 -33.01 2.65
C GLN A 439 10.73 -32.89 1.38
N LYS A 440 10.26 -32.09 0.39
CA LYS A 440 11.00 -31.91 -0.87
C LYS A 440 12.31 -31.14 -0.65
N LEU A 441 12.32 -30.13 0.22
CA LEU A 441 13.54 -29.37 0.57
C LEU A 441 14.65 -30.29 1.12
N LYS A 442 14.30 -31.31 1.90
CA LYS A 442 15.24 -32.29 2.46
C LYS A 442 15.63 -33.40 1.48
N ALA A 443 14.71 -33.78 0.59
CA ALA A 443 14.90 -34.94 -0.27
C ALA A 443 15.91 -34.69 -1.41
N PHE A 444 16.03 -33.45 -1.85
CA PHE A 444 16.84 -33.08 -3.00
C PHE A 444 18.16 -32.41 -2.59
N ASN A 445 19.23 -32.75 -3.30
CA ASN A 445 20.54 -32.08 -3.17
C ASN A 445 20.81 -31.10 -4.32
N ASP A 446 19.91 -31.01 -5.30
CA ASP A 446 20.02 -30.06 -6.39
C ASP A 446 19.67 -28.66 -5.93
N GLU A 447 20.56 -27.70 -6.22
CA GLU A 447 20.44 -26.30 -5.75
C GLU A 447 19.22 -25.57 -6.33
N VAL A 448 18.76 -25.91 -7.55
CA VAL A 448 17.61 -25.28 -8.19
C VAL A 448 16.31 -25.76 -7.56
N LEU A 449 16.23 -27.06 -7.25
CA LEU A 449 15.07 -27.64 -6.54
C LEU A 449 14.98 -27.11 -5.12
N GLN A 450 16.10 -27.03 -4.40
CA GLN A 450 16.15 -26.44 -3.06
C GLN A 450 15.77 -24.95 -3.10
N HIS A 451 16.22 -24.20 -4.10
CA HIS A 451 15.85 -22.80 -4.31
C HIS A 451 14.33 -22.64 -4.49
N GLY A 452 13.72 -23.45 -5.38
CA GLY A 452 12.28 -23.41 -5.60
C GLY A 452 11.46 -23.82 -4.36
N ALA A 453 11.90 -24.88 -3.66
CA ALA A 453 11.26 -25.36 -2.43
C ALA A 453 11.36 -24.32 -1.29
N ALA A 454 12.54 -23.70 -1.12
CA ALA A 454 12.76 -22.67 -0.11
C ALA A 454 11.88 -21.43 -0.35
N LEU A 455 11.87 -20.88 -1.60
CA LEU A 455 10.99 -19.77 -1.93
C LEU A 455 9.50 -20.11 -1.76
N GLY A 456 9.11 -21.32 -2.20
CA GLY A 456 7.74 -21.80 -2.05
C GLY A 456 7.32 -21.90 -0.58
N LEU A 457 8.21 -22.46 0.27
CA LEU A 457 7.99 -22.56 1.71
C LEU A 457 7.90 -21.17 2.37
N GLY A 458 8.80 -20.25 2.01
CA GLY A 458 8.82 -18.89 2.54
C GLY A 458 7.55 -18.12 2.19
N VAL A 459 7.11 -18.12 0.91
CA VAL A 459 5.92 -17.39 0.45
C VAL A 459 4.62 -17.99 1.02
N SER A 460 4.50 -19.32 1.11
CA SER A 460 3.33 -19.95 1.73
C SER A 460 3.30 -19.75 3.26
N GLY A 461 4.46 -19.77 3.90
CA GLY A 461 4.64 -19.64 5.35
C GLY A 461 4.82 -18.19 5.85
N ILE A 462 4.45 -17.15 5.09
CA ILE A 462 4.60 -15.75 5.51
C ILE A 462 3.97 -15.53 6.90
N GLY A 463 4.79 -15.14 7.89
CA GLY A 463 4.35 -14.83 9.24
C GLY A 463 3.79 -16.01 10.03
N SER A 464 4.14 -17.24 9.67
CA SER A 464 3.72 -18.45 10.40
C SER A 464 4.48 -18.65 11.70
N GLN A 465 5.67 -18.06 11.83
CA GLN A 465 6.60 -18.23 12.95
C GLN A 465 6.93 -19.71 13.26
N SER A 466 6.90 -20.57 12.23
CA SER A 466 7.24 -22.00 12.34
C SER A 466 8.74 -22.18 12.58
N GLU A 467 9.15 -22.45 13.83
CA GLU A 467 10.56 -22.73 14.15
C GLU A 467 11.09 -23.94 13.41
N VAL A 468 10.23 -24.94 13.15
CA VAL A 468 10.64 -26.15 12.43
C VAL A 468 10.99 -25.84 10.98
N ALA A 469 10.17 -25.02 10.30
CA ALA A 469 10.46 -24.57 8.95
C ALA A 469 11.74 -23.72 8.91
N TYR A 470 11.91 -22.83 9.89
CA TYR A 470 13.11 -22.00 10.02
C TYR A 470 14.39 -22.86 10.18
N ASP A 471 14.39 -23.83 11.10
CA ASP A 471 15.55 -24.70 11.35
C ASP A 471 15.92 -25.56 10.12
N GLU A 472 14.92 -26.01 9.35
CA GLU A 472 15.17 -26.77 8.12
C GLU A 472 15.77 -25.90 7.01
N LEU A 473 15.26 -24.67 6.83
CA LEU A 473 15.83 -23.68 5.91
C LEU A 473 17.28 -23.32 6.28
N ARG A 474 17.54 -23.13 7.57
CA ARG A 474 18.88 -22.88 8.10
C ARG A 474 19.84 -24.04 7.79
N ASN A 475 19.39 -25.28 7.93
CA ASN A 475 20.23 -26.44 7.63
C ASN A 475 20.63 -26.48 6.14
N VAL A 476 19.73 -26.10 5.24
CA VAL A 476 20.05 -25.98 3.80
C VAL A 476 20.97 -24.78 3.55
N LEU A 477 20.77 -23.65 4.23
CA LEU A 477 21.65 -22.48 4.16
C LEU A 477 23.11 -22.85 4.46
N PHE A 478 23.35 -23.69 5.47
CA PHE A 478 24.67 -24.15 5.89
C PHE A 478 25.36 -25.07 4.87
N SER A 479 24.69 -25.50 3.79
CA SER A 479 25.36 -26.14 2.66
C SER A 479 26.21 -25.18 1.82
N ASP A 480 26.07 -23.87 2.06
CA ASP A 480 26.77 -22.76 1.41
C ASP A 480 26.65 -22.75 -0.12
N SER A 481 25.53 -23.26 -0.65
CA SER A 481 25.18 -23.09 -2.06
C SER A 481 24.68 -21.68 -2.32
N ALA A 482 25.32 -20.94 -3.23
CA ALA A 482 24.93 -19.57 -3.56
C ALA A 482 23.47 -19.44 -4.03
N VAL A 483 22.96 -20.46 -4.72
CA VAL A 483 21.61 -20.49 -5.29
C VAL A 483 20.57 -20.86 -4.23
N ALA A 484 20.77 -21.99 -3.53
CA ALA A 484 19.84 -22.43 -2.49
C ALA A 484 19.87 -21.49 -1.27
N GLY A 485 21.07 -21.03 -0.88
CA GLY A 485 21.25 -20.15 0.27
C GLY A 485 20.60 -18.77 0.11
N GLU A 486 20.59 -18.19 -1.10
CA GLU A 486 19.85 -16.93 -1.38
C GLU A 486 18.37 -17.10 -1.06
N ALA A 487 17.75 -18.17 -1.59
CA ALA A 487 16.33 -18.45 -1.35
C ALA A 487 16.04 -18.76 0.12
N CYS A 488 16.93 -19.49 0.79
CA CYS A 488 16.81 -19.78 2.22
C CYS A 488 16.85 -18.49 3.06
N GLY A 489 17.71 -17.53 2.71
CA GLY A 489 17.78 -16.22 3.39
C GLY A 489 16.45 -15.47 3.33
N TYR A 490 15.85 -15.35 2.14
CA TYR A 490 14.51 -14.77 1.99
C TYR A 490 13.46 -15.57 2.77
N ALA A 491 13.46 -16.89 2.65
CA ALA A 491 12.44 -17.75 3.25
C ALA A 491 12.46 -17.74 4.78
N MET A 492 13.66 -17.75 5.39
CA MET A 492 13.82 -17.64 6.85
C MET A 492 13.20 -16.34 7.37
N GLY A 493 13.48 -15.23 6.69
CA GLY A 493 12.89 -13.93 7.04
C GLY A 493 11.37 -13.88 6.83
N LEU A 494 10.85 -14.52 5.76
CA LEU A 494 9.41 -14.57 5.49
C LEU A 494 8.64 -15.39 6.53
N VAL A 495 9.17 -16.56 6.90
CA VAL A 495 8.57 -17.41 7.95
C VAL A 495 8.53 -16.68 9.29
N MET A 496 9.62 -16.00 9.67
CA MET A 496 9.77 -15.27 10.93
C MET A 496 9.37 -13.81 10.84
N LEU A 497 8.52 -13.45 9.87
CA LEU A 497 8.12 -12.06 9.60
C LEU A 497 7.56 -11.37 10.84
N GLY A 498 8.11 -10.20 11.18
CA GLY A 498 7.66 -9.37 12.29
C GLY A 498 7.88 -9.98 13.69
N SER A 499 8.61 -11.11 13.81
CA SER A 499 8.88 -11.74 15.11
C SER A 499 9.80 -10.90 15.99
N GLY A 500 10.74 -10.16 15.40
CA GLY A 500 11.81 -9.48 16.14
C GLY A 500 12.69 -10.47 16.93
N SER A 501 12.80 -11.74 16.47
CA SER A 501 13.57 -12.79 17.16
C SER A 501 15.05 -12.45 17.19
N GLU A 502 15.60 -12.24 18.38
CA GLU A 502 17.05 -12.02 18.58
C GLU A 502 17.88 -13.22 18.12
N LYS A 503 17.40 -14.46 18.39
CA LYS A 503 18.04 -15.68 17.93
C LYS A 503 18.19 -15.72 16.40
N ALA A 504 17.09 -15.45 15.67
CA ALA A 504 17.12 -15.46 14.22
C ALA A 504 18.02 -14.33 13.68
N LEU A 505 17.98 -13.15 14.29
CA LEU A 505 18.85 -12.03 13.93
C LEU A 505 20.33 -12.41 14.08
N ASP A 506 20.72 -12.91 15.24
CA ASP A 506 22.11 -13.25 15.53
C ASP A 506 22.64 -14.34 14.58
N GLU A 507 21.85 -15.41 14.35
CA GLU A 507 22.21 -16.50 13.42
C GLU A 507 22.36 -16.00 11.97
N MET A 508 21.42 -15.16 11.49
CA MET A 508 21.46 -14.63 10.13
C MET A 508 22.60 -13.61 9.95
N MET A 509 22.83 -12.73 10.94
CA MET A 509 23.92 -11.75 10.91
C MET A 509 25.29 -12.44 10.95
N GLN A 510 25.46 -13.43 11.84
CA GLN A 510 26.71 -14.18 11.92
C GLN A 510 27.03 -14.85 10.59
N TYR A 511 26.07 -15.56 10.00
CA TYR A 511 26.29 -16.27 8.76
C TYR A 511 26.54 -15.32 7.57
N ALA A 512 25.90 -14.15 7.54
CA ALA A 512 26.12 -13.11 6.53
C ALA A 512 27.59 -12.59 6.54
N HIS A 513 28.25 -12.57 7.70
CA HIS A 513 29.66 -12.20 7.80
C HIS A 513 30.64 -13.37 7.54
N GLU A 514 30.16 -14.61 7.64
CA GLU A 514 31.00 -15.82 7.44
C GLU A 514 31.07 -16.23 5.97
N THR A 515 29.97 -16.14 5.23
CA THR A 515 29.90 -16.56 3.83
C THR A 515 30.60 -15.61 2.87
N GLN A 516 31.15 -16.17 1.77
CA GLN A 516 31.76 -15.39 0.68
C GLN A 516 30.79 -15.13 -0.48
N HIS A 517 29.58 -15.69 -0.41
CA HIS A 517 28.59 -15.60 -1.48
C HIS A 517 27.70 -14.37 -1.34
N GLU A 518 27.93 -13.35 -2.16
CA GLU A 518 27.12 -12.11 -2.17
C GLU A 518 25.59 -12.37 -2.29
N LYS A 519 25.20 -13.44 -3.01
CA LYS A 519 23.79 -13.82 -3.16
C LYS A 519 23.17 -14.23 -1.82
N ILE A 520 23.92 -15.01 -1.02
CA ILE A 520 23.48 -15.44 0.30
C ILE A 520 23.37 -14.23 1.22
N ILE A 521 24.38 -13.34 1.22
CA ILE A 521 24.37 -12.10 2.01
C ILE A 521 23.13 -11.26 1.65
N ARG A 522 22.79 -11.16 0.35
CA ARG A 522 21.61 -10.42 -0.11
C ARG A 522 20.31 -11.05 0.38
N GLY A 523 20.16 -12.36 0.27
CA GLY A 523 19.00 -13.08 0.79
C GLY A 523 18.83 -12.87 2.29
N LEU A 524 19.93 -12.99 3.05
CA LEU A 524 19.93 -12.79 4.51
C LEU A 524 19.66 -11.35 4.89
N SER A 525 20.23 -10.36 4.19
CA SER A 525 20.04 -8.94 4.49
C SER A 525 18.57 -8.50 4.39
N ILE A 526 17.86 -8.96 3.36
CA ILE A 526 16.42 -8.74 3.21
C ILE A 526 15.61 -9.61 4.19
N GLY A 527 16.06 -10.84 4.46
CA GLY A 527 15.48 -11.70 5.49
C GLY A 527 15.52 -11.05 6.87
N ILE A 528 16.62 -10.42 7.25
CA ILE A 528 16.73 -9.62 8.49
C ILE A 528 15.72 -8.46 8.49
N ALA A 529 15.56 -7.76 7.36
CA ALA A 529 14.58 -6.69 7.25
C ALA A 529 13.15 -7.19 7.52
N PHE A 530 12.81 -8.41 7.08
CA PHE A 530 11.50 -9.02 7.35
C PHE A 530 11.26 -9.30 8.84
N LEU A 531 12.28 -9.65 9.62
CA LEU A 531 12.14 -9.88 11.08
C LEU A 531 11.58 -8.65 11.80
N PHE A 532 11.90 -7.45 11.30
CA PHE A 532 11.53 -6.18 11.94
C PHE A 532 10.30 -5.52 11.33
N TYR A 533 9.51 -6.21 10.53
CA TYR A 533 8.26 -5.66 9.98
C TYR A 533 7.34 -5.11 11.09
N GLY A 534 6.99 -3.82 11.02
CA GLY A 534 6.09 -3.14 11.96
C GLY A 534 6.65 -2.88 13.36
N ARG A 535 7.94 -3.17 13.61
CA ARG A 535 8.57 -3.05 14.94
C ARG A 535 9.01 -1.63 15.32
N GLN A 536 9.02 -0.69 14.37
CA GLN A 536 9.34 0.72 14.59
C GLN A 536 10.64 0.93 15.40
N GLU A 537 10.57 1.66 16.54
CA GLU A 537 11.73 1.99 17.37
C GLU A 537 12.50 0.76 17.91
N GLN A 538 11.89 -0.41 17.94
CA GLN A 538 12.59 -1.65 18.35
C GLN A 538 13.65 -2.07 17.33
N ALA A 539 13.50 -1.64 16.06
CA ALA A 539 14.45 -1.92 14.99
C ALA A 539 15.66 -0.96 14.97
N ASP A 540 15.59 0.20 15.64
CA ASP A 540 16.57 1.27 15.47
C ASP A 540 18.01 0.84 15.73
N LYS A 541 18.25 0.01 16.76
CA LYS A 541 19.58 -0.51 17.06
C LYS A 541 20.14 -1.36 15.92
N VAL A 542 19.30 -2.22 15.33
CA VAL A 542 19.69 -3.10 14.22
C VAL A 542 19.90 -2.28 12.96
N VAL A 543 19.05 -1.29 12.72
CA VAL A 543 19.22 -0.33 11.62
C VAL A 543 20.57 0.38 11.71
N ASP A 544 20.91 0.92 12.86
CA ASP A 544 22.19 1.63 13.05
C ASP A 544 23.39 0.68 12.89
N GLN A 545 23.28 -0.57 13.35
CA GLN A 545 24.30 -1.60 13.16
C GLN A 545 24.48 -1.95 11.68
N LEU A 546 23.37 -2.20 10.95
CA LEU A 546 23.42 -2.55 9.52
C LEU A 546 23.93 -1.39 8.65
N LEU A 547 23.49 -0.15 8.92
CA LEU A 547 23.95 1.02 8.15
C LEU A 547 25.42 1.38 8.40
N ALA A 548 25.98 1.00 9.54
CA ALA A 548 27.41 1.20 9.85
C ALA A 548 28.31 0.08 9.29
N ASP A 549 27.72 -0.98 8.70
CA ASP A 549 28.48 -2.12 8.20
C ASP A 549 29.36 -1.76 7.00
N LYS A 550 30.49 -2.46 6.88
CA LYS A 550 31.44 -2.29 5.77
C LYS A 550 30.86 -2.82 4.46
N ASP A 551 30.11 -3.92 4.54
CA ASP A 551 29.47 -4.53 3.38
C ASP A 551 28.26 -3.70 2.93
N HIS A 552 28.27 -3.27 1.68
CA HIS A 552 27.17 -2.52 1.09
C HIS A 552 25.86 -3.33 0.98
N ILE A 553 25.95 -4.66 0.93
CA ILE A 553 24.76 -5.54 0.87
C ILE A 553 24.04 -5.53 2.22
N LEU A 554 24.78 -5.52 3.34
CA LEU A 554 24.19 -5.38 4.66
C LEU A 554 23.61 -3.98 4.89
N ARG A 555 24.28 -2.91 4.39
CA ARG A 555 23.69 -1.57 4.41
C ARG A 555 22.42 -1.47 3.57
N TYR A 556 22.37 -2.15 2.42
CA TYR A 556 21.17 -2.30 1.61
C TYR A 556 20.02 -2.94 2.41
N GLY A 557 20.30 -4.01 3.16
CA GLY A 557 19.34 -4.62 4.09
C GLY A 557 18.90 -3.66 5.19
N GLY A 558 19.82 -2.84 5.73
CA GLY A 558 19.51 -1.81 6.72
C GLY A 558 18.49 -0.78 6.23
N VAL A 559 18.59 -0.37 4.97
CA VAL A 559 17.62 0.53 4.31
C VAL A 559 16.22 -0.12 4.23
N TYR A 560 16.13 -1.39 3.83
CA TYR A 560 14.85 -2.11 3.83
C TYR A 560 14.32 -2.38 5.24
N THR A 561 15.21 -2.53 6.23
CA THR A 561 14.79 -2.65 7.64
C THR A 561 14.08 -1.39 8.12
N ILE A 562 14.57 -0.19 7.76
CA ILE A 562 13.85 1.08 8.02
C ILE A 562 12.47 1.06 7.34
N ALA A 563 12.44 0.70 6.05
CA ALA A 563 11.22 0.71 5.27
C ALA A 563 10.13 -0.20 5.85
N LEU A 564 10.50 -1.38 6.30
CA LEU A 564 9.58 -2.38 6.85
C LEU A 564 9.20 -2.11 8.31
N ALA A 565 10.15 -1.67 9.12
CA ALA A 565 9.87 -1.32 10.52
C ALA A 565 8.88 -0.16 10.62
N TYR A 566 9.04 0.86 9.80
CA TYR A 566 8.22 2.07 9.79
C TYR A 566 7.20 2.12 8.63
N ALA A 567 6.82 0.99 8.06
CA ALA A 567 5.90 0.93 6.93
C ALA A 567 4.59 1.71 7.20
N GLY A 568 4.24 2.64 6.31
CA GLY A 568 3.01 3.43 6.36
C GLY A 568 2.85 4.33 7.59
N THR A 569 3.93 4.62 8.32
CA THR A 569 3.90 5.54 9.47
C THR A 569 4.14 6.98 9.08
N ALA A 570 4.79 7.23 7.93
CA ALA A 570 5.28 8.54 7.51
C ALA A 570 6.20 9.21 8.56
N ASP A 571 6.93 8.41 9.36
CA ASP A 571 7.82 8.92 10.40
C ASP A 571 8.90 9.83 9.82
N ASN A 572 9.01 11.04 10.35
CA ASN A 572 9.93 12.06 9.84
C ASN A 572 11.41 11.69 10.05
N GLN A 573 11.74 10.98 11.13
CA GLN A 573 13.13 10.58 11.40
C GLN A 573 13.56 9.49 10.43
N ALA A 574 12.69 8.50 10.20
CA ALA A 574 12.91 7.45 9.20
C ALA A 574 13.05 8.02 7.79
N VAL A 575 12.17 8.95 7.39
CA VAL A 575 12.26 9.64 6.09
C VAL A 575 13.58 10.40 5.95
N ARG A 576 13.98 11.19 6.97
CA ARG A 576 15.26 11.93 6.95
C ARG A 576 16.46 11.00 6.87
N LYS A 577 16.43 9.86 7.59
CA LYS A 577 17.48 8.85 7.58
C LYS A 577 17.65 8.25 6.18
N LEU A 578 16.53 7.88 5.52
CA LEU A 578 16.54 7.38 4.14
C LEU A 578 17.06 8.43 3.14
N LEU A 579 16.60 9.68 3.23
CA LEU A 579 17.08 10.77 2.36
C LEU A 579 18.59 11.04 2.57
N HIS A 580 19.07 10.95 3.81
CA HIS A 580 20.50 11.09 4.09
C HIS A 580 21.30 9.96 3.42
N VAL A 581 20.88 8.69 3.58
CA VAL A 581 21.53 7.53 2.94
C VAL A 581 21.49 7.63 1.41
N ALA A 582 20.39 8.09 0.83
CA ALA A 582 20.22 8.26 -0.61
C ALA A 582 21.25 9.20 -1.25
N VAL A 583 21.78 10.15 -0.46
CA VAL A 583 22.79 11.13 -0.92
C VAL A 583 24.20 10.76 -0.48
N SER A 584 24.36 10.21 0.73
CA SER A 584 25.66 10.05 1.38
C SER A 584 26.34 8.69 1.18
N ASP A 585 25.57 7.61 0.91
CA ASP A 585 26.17 6.26 0.78
C ASP A 585 27.10 6.17 -0.44
N THR A 586 28.15 5.39 -0.31
CA THR A 586 29.14 5.16 -1.37
C THR A 586 28.64 4.22 -2.46
N SER A 587 27.70 3.32 -2.13
CA SER A 587 27.14 2.33 -3.06
C SER A 587 25.91 2.87 -3.76
N ASP A 588 25.88 2.75 -5.08
CA ASP A 588 24.72 3.14 -5.90
C ASP A 588 23.50 2.27 -5.63
N ASP A 589 23.68 0.99 -5.32
CA ASP A 589 22.59 0.09 -4.97
C ASP A 589 21.90 0.51 -3.68
N VAL A 590 22.66 0.93 -2.67
CA VAL A 590 22.12 1.43 -1.40
C VAL A 590 21.36 2.74 -1.62
N ARG A 591 21.91 3.65 -2.45
CA ARG A 591 21.22 4.91 -2.78
C ARG A 591 19.89 4.66 -3.51
N ARG A 592 19.89 3.76 -4.52
CA ARG A 592 18.67 3.38 -5.24
C ARG A 592 17.62 2.82 -4.29
N ALA A 593 18.02 1.89 -3.41
CA ALA A 593 17.14 1.30 -2.41
C ALA A 593 16.58 2.35 -1.43
N ALA A 594 17.42 3.27 -0.95
CA ALA A 594 16.99 4.31 -0.01
C ALA A 594 15.88 5.20 -0.59
N VAL A 595 16.00 5.58 -1.87
CA VAL A 595 14.94 6.35 -2.54
C VAL A 595 13.69 5.50 -2.75
N THR A 596 13.82 4.25 -3.21
CA THR A 596 12.68 3.33 -3.39
C THR A 596 11.94 3.09 -2.07
N CYS A 597 12.66 2.95 -0.97
CA CYS A 597 12.12 2.69 0.36
C CYS A 597 11.26 3.82 0.93
N LEU A 598 11.40 5.07 0.43
CA LEU A 598 10.49 6.16 0.79
C LEU A 598 9.02 5.82 0.49
N ALA A 599 8.76 5.02 -0.55
CA ALA A 599 7.42 4.58 -0.89
C ALA A 599 6.75 3.79 0.23
N PHE A 600 7.50 2.89 0.86
CA PHE A 600 6.97 2.04 1.93
C PHE A 600 6.62 2.81 3.22
N LEU A 601 7.25 3.97 3.44
CA LEU A 601 6.89 4.85 4.55
C LEU A 601 5.63 5.68 4.24
N LEU A 602 5.45 6.09 2.97
CA LEU A 602 4.54 7.17 2.57
C LEU A 602 3.30 6.70 1.78
N PHE A 603 3.11 5.41 1.53
CA PHE A 603 2.01 4.91 0.69
C PHE A 603 0.60 5.30 1.18
N LYS A 604 0.44 5.62 2.47
CA LYS A 604 -0.83 6.17 3.00
C LYS A 604 -1.09 7.63 2.60
N ASN A 605 -0.04 8.36 2.20
CA ASN A 605 -0.08 9.75 1.80
C ASN A 605 0.49 9.94 0.39
N PRO A 606 -0.09 9.33 -0.66
CA PRO A 606 0.49 9.30 -2.00
C PRO A 606 0.67 10.70 -2.62
N SER A 607 -0.15 11.68 -2.24
CA SER A 607 -0.06 13.06 -2.73
C SER A 607 1.20 13.83 -2.28
N GLN A 608 1.87 13.35 -1.23
CA GLN A 608 3.12 13.98 -0.75
C GLN A 608 4.35 13.48 -1.49
N VAL A 609 4.29 12.25 -2.03
CA VAL A 609 5.45 11.56 -2.62
C VAL A 609 6.00 12.27 -3.85
N PRO A 610 5.20 12.76 -4.83
CA PRO A 610 5.73 13.49 -5.97
C PRO A 610 6.60 14.69 -5.59
N ARG A 611 6.17 15.48 -4.61
CA ARG A 611 6.92 16.65 -4.11
C ARG A 611 8.23 16.27 -3.44
N LEU A 612 8.24 15.15 -2.69
CA LEU A 612 9.42 14.68 -1.99
C LEU A 612 10.47 14.13 -2.96
N VAL A 613 10.06 13.40 -3.99
CA VAL A 613 10.99 12.73 -4.91
C VAL A 613 11.30 13.53 -6.17
N GLN A 614 10.67 14.68 -6.39
CA GLN A 614 10.88 15.50 -7.60
C GLN A 614 12.35 15.84 -7.82
N LEU A 615 13.05 16.33 -6.80
CA LEU A 615 14.48 16.65 -6.91
C LEU A 615 15.35 15.40 -7.13
N LEU A 616 14.93 14.24 -6.60
CA LEU A 616 15.65 12.98 -6.78
C LEU A 616 15.46 12.43 -8.21
N SER A 617 14.34 12.72 -8.86
CA SER A 617 14.08 12.33 -10.24
C SER A 617 14.96 13.08 -11.24
N GLU A 618 15.50 14.24 -10.86
CA GLU A 618 16.42 15.06 -11.66
C GLU A 618 17.90 14.86 -11.28
N SER A 619 18.20 13.89 -10.39
CA SER A 619 19.56 13.62 -9.91
C SER A 619 20.50 13.23 -11.05
N TYR A 620 21.77 13.62 -10.94
CA TYR A 620 22.83 13.17 -11.84
C TYR A 620 23.03 11.65 -11.79
N ASN A 621 22.85 11.04 -10.61
CA ASN A 621 23.02 9.61 -10.45
C ASN A 621 21.79 8.85 -11.02
N PRO A 622 21.97 8.01 -12.05
CA PRO A 622 20.86 7.26 -12.65
C PRO A 622 20.23 6.25 -11.70
N HIS A 623 20.97 5.72 -10.72
CA HIS A 623 20.43 4.82 -9.70
C HIS A 623 19.43 5.53 -8.78
N VAL A 624 19.73 6.79 -8.40
CA VAL A 624 18.79 7.64 -7.64
C VAL A 624 17.53 7.93 -8.47
N ARG A 625 17.69 8.26 -9.77
CA ARG A 625 16.54 8.47 -10.68
C ARG A 625 15.68 7.21 -10.81
N CYS A 626 16.31 6.04 -10.97
CA CYS A 626 15.61 4.75 -11.00
C CYS A 626 14.86 4.48 -9.68
N GLY A 627 15.49 4.76 -8.52
CA GLY A 627 14.82 4.68 -7.23
C GLY A 627 13.60 5.59 -7.13
N ALA A 628 13.69 6.82 -7.67
CA ALA A 628 12.58 7.78 -7.71
C ALA A 628 11.39 7.27 -8.54
N THR A 629 11.64 6.59 -9.69
CA THR A 629 10.57 6.00 -10.49
C THR A 629 9.81 4.93 -9.72
N LEU A 630 10.53 4.00 -9.07
CA LEU A 630 9.92 2.94 -8.27
C LEU A 630 9.20 3.50 -7.04
N ALA A 631 9.77 4.53 -6.40
CA ALA A 631 9.13 5.20 -5.27
C ALA A 631 7.76 5.77 -5.65
N LEU A 632 7.65 6.46 -6.79
CA LEU A 632 6.39 6.95 -7.33
C LEU A 632 5.43 5.81 -7.68
N GLY A 633 5.93 4.78 -8.39
CA GLY A 633 5.12 3.63 -8.80
C GLY A 633 4.48 2.89 -7.63
N ILE A 634 5.25 2.61 -6.58
CA ILE A 634 4.80 1.84 -5.40
C ILE A 634 3.87 2.69 -4.52
N ALA A 635 4.26 3.91 -4.19
CA ALA A 635 3.49 4.75 -3.26
C ALA A 635 2.16 5.22 -3.86
N CYS A 636 2.14 5.50 -5.18
CA CYS A 636 0.97 5.99 -5.90
C CYS A 636 0.25 4.87 -6.68
N ALA A 637 0.53 3.58 -6.40
CA ALA A 637 -0.08 2.46 -7.11
C ALA A 637 -1.62 2.53 -7.07
N GLY A 638 -2.26 2.31 -8.21
CA GLY A 638 -3.72 2.30 -8.35
C GLY A 638 -4.43 3.65 -8.18
N THR A 639 -3.71 4.73 -7.87
CA THR A 639 -4.32 6.05 -7.60
C THR A 639 -4.62 6.86 -8.86
N GLY A 640 -3.90 6.63 -9.95
CA GLY A 640 -3.96 7.47 -11.14
C GLY A 640 -3.50 8.92 -10.90
N LEU A 641 -2.66 9.17 -9.90
CA LEU A 641 -2.24 10.53 -9.49
C LEU A 641 -1.50 11.24 -10.63
N GLN A 642 -2.05 12.35 -11.11
CA GLN A 642 -1.55 13.07 -12.26
C GLN A 642 -0.14 13.63 -12.03
N ASP A 643 0.14 14.20 -10.85
CA ASP A 643 1.46 14.74 -10.50
C ASP A 643 2.58 13.68 -10.62
N ALA A 644 2.27 12.42 -10.25
CA ALA A 644 3.21 11.31 -10.37
C ALA A 644 3.44 10.91 -11.84
N VAL A 645 2.37 10.91 -12.64
CA VAL A 645 2.45 10.62 -14.08
C VAL A 645 3.29 11.68 -14.80
N GLU A 646 3.08 12.97 -14.51
CA GLU A 646 3.83 14.08 -15.10
C GLU A 646 5.34 14.01 -14.85
N ILE A 647 5.76 13.52 -13.67
CA ILE A 647 7.18 13.28 -13.36
C ILE A 647 7.72 12.08 -14.16
N LEU A 648 6.93 11.01 -14.29
CA LEU A 648 7.38 9.77 -14.93
C LEU A 648 7.42 9.82 -16.46
N GLU A 649 6.51 10.58 -17.11
CA GLU A 649 6.46 10.67 -18.58
C GLU A 649 7.81 11.07 -19.22
N PRO A 650 8.52 12.12 -18.79
CA PRO A 650 9.83 12.44 -19.34
C PRO A 650 10.88 11.36 -19.04
N MET A 651 10.79 10.66 -17.89
CA MET A 651 11.72 9.60 -17.50
C MET A 651 11.60 8.35 -18.39
N THR A 652 10.49 8.16 -19.10
CA THR A 652 10.37 7.09 -20.12
C THR A 652 11.32 7.30 -21.31
N LYS A 653 11.92 8.48 -21.44
CA LYS A 653 12.89 8.87 -22.47
C LYS A 653 14.27 9.15 -21.90
N ASP A 654 14.52 8.77 -20.66
CA ASP A 654 15.84 8.94 -20.01
C ASP A 654 16.94 8.27 -20.84
N PRO A 655 18.14 8.86 -20.95
CA PRO A 655 19.27 8.28 -21.69
C PRO A 655 19.67 6.90 -21.15
N VAL A 656 19.42 6.63 -19.87
CA VAL A 656 19.79 5.37 -19.21
C VAL A 656 18.63 4.37 -19.28
N ASP A 657 18.91 3.16 -19.74
CA ASP A 657 17.96 2.08 -20.02
C ASP A 657 17.17 1.60 -18.80
N PHE A 658 17.83 1.36 -17.66
CA PHE A 658 17.15 0.91 -16.44
C PHE A 658 16.29 2.01 -15.78
N VAL A 659 16.56 3.30 -16.02
CA VAL A 659 15.67 4.40 -15.60
C VAL A 659 14.39 4.36 -16.42
N ARG A 660 14.51 4.16 -17.77
CA ARG A 660 13.34 3.96 -18.63
C ARG A 660 12.53 2.75 -18.19
N GLN A 661 13.20 1.61 -17.87
CA GLN A 661 12.55 0.42 -17.34
C GLN A 661 11.73 0.73 -16.08
N GLY A 662 12.34 1.40 -15.11
CA GLY A 662 11.68 1.79 -13.86
C GLY A 662 10.47 2.68 -14.08
N ALA A 663 10.58 3.70 -14.97
CA ALA A 663 9.47 4.60 -15.30
C ALA A 663 8.30 3.86 -15.97
N LEU A 664 8.57 2.95 -16.89
CA LEU A 664 7.54 2.14 -17.57
C LEU A 664 6.82 1.20 -16.60
N VAL A 665 7.53 0.55 -15.70
CA VAL A 665 6.94 -0.29 -14.66
C VAL A 665 6.09 0.55 -13.70
N ALA A 666 6.60 1.70 -13.27
CA ALA A 666 5.91 2.61 -12.35
C ALA A 666 4.59 3.15 -12.95
N LEU A 667 4.58 3.55 -14.22
CA LEU A 667 3.35 3.96 -14.91
C LEU A 667 2.30 2.84 -14.93
N GLY A 668 2.72 1.58 -15.14
CA GLY A 668 1.82 0.43 -15.05
C GLY A 668 1.17 0.26 -13.69
N MET A 669 1.94 0.48 -12.59
CA MET A 669 1.43 0.41 -11.23
C MET A 669 0.44 1.54 -10.91
N ILE A 670 0.75 2.77 -11.32
CA ILE A 670 -0.10 3.94 -11.02
C ILE A 670 -1.43 3.87 -11.77
N LEU A 671 -1.38 3.43 -13.04
CA LEU A 671 -2.52 3.46 -13.95
C LEU A 671 -3.35 2.18 -13.95
N VAL A 672 -3.10 1.25 -13.02
CA VAL A 672 -3.92 0.04 -12.88
C VAL A 672 -5.39 0.42 -12.65
N GLN A 673 -6.30 -0.18 -13.42
CA GLN A 673 -7.76 0.09 -13.39
C GLN A 673 -8.18 1.55 -13.70
N GLN A 674 -7.28 2.40 -14.20
CA GLN A 674 -7.65 3.74 -14.62
C GLN A 674 -8.18 3.72 -16.07
N THR A 675 -9.19 4.56 -16.30
CA THR A 675 -9.81 4.72 -17.62
C THR A 675 -9.34 6.01 -18.29
N GLU A 676 -9.53 6.13 -19.61
CA GLU A 676 -9.26 7.37 -20.33
C GLU A 676 -10.12 8.54 -19.83
N ALA A 677 -11.35 8.25 -19.38
CA ALA A 677 -12.26 9.25 -18.85
C ALA A 677 -11.83 9.78 -17.45
N SER A 678 -11.17 8.94 -16.65
CA SER A 678 -10.65 9.32 -15.31
C SER A 678 -9.25 9.92 -15.41
N VAL A 679 -8.35 9.28 -16.17
CA VAL A 679 -6.95 9.67 -16.35
C VAL A 679 -6.57 9.53 -17.83
N PRO A 680 -6.51 10.61 -18.59
CA PRO A 680 -6.21 10.56 -20.04
C PRO A 680 -4.88 9.87 -20.38
N ALA A 681 -3.89 9.96 -19.47
CA ALA A 681 -2.60 9.30 -19.61
C ALA A 681 -2.70 7.76 -19.74
N SER A 682 -3.80 7.15 -19.31
CA SER A 682 -3.99 5.69 -19.41
C SER A 682 -3.95 5.18 -20.85
N SER A 683 -4.62 5.86 -21.81
CA SER A 683 -4.63 5.46 -23.22
C SER A 683 -3.30 5.75 -23.92
N THR A 684 -2.66 6.88 -23.62
CA THR A 684 -1.35 7.24 -24.17
C THR A 684 -0.26 6.28 -23.70
N THR A 685 -0.27 5.88 -22.44
CA THR A 685 0.68 4.91 -21.86
C THR A 685 0.53 3.52 -22.49
N ARG A 686 -0.70 3.04 -22.71
CA ARG A 686 -0.94 1.77 -23.42
C ARG A 686 -0.37 1.78 -24.86
N THR A 687 -0.53 2.90 -25.56
CA THR A 687 0.05 3.10 -26.89
C THR A 687 1.59 3.16 -26.82
N LEU A 688 2.14 3.80 -25.79
CA LEU A 688 3.59 3.86 -25.57
C LEU A 688 4.18 2.47 -25.34
N TYR A 689 3.55 1.62 -24.52
CA TYR A 689 4.00 0.24 -24.31
C TYR A 689 4.03 -0.56 -25.61
N ALA A 690 2.96 -0.54 -26.39
CA ALA A 690 2.90 -1.25 -27.66
C ALA A 690 4.01 -0.77 -28.62
N LYS A 691 4.28 0.53 -28.65
CA LYS A 691 5.35 1.13 -29.47
C LYS A 691 6.74 0.65 -29.02
N ILE A 692 7.06 0.73 -27.73
CA ILE A 692 8.37 0.34 -27.19
C ILE A 692 8.61 -1.16 -27.38
N ILE A 693 7.62 -2.00 -27.11
CA ILE A 693 7.72 -3.46 -27.30
C ILE A 693 7.99 -3.80 -28.79
N GLY A 694 7.34 -3.07 -29.71
CA GLY A 694 7.48 -3.27 -31.15
C GLY A 694 8.75 -2.69 -31.77
N ASP A 695 9.43 -1.78 -31.09
CA ASP A 695 10.64 -1.12 -31.59
C ASP A 695 11.87 -2.04 -31.42
N LYS A 696 12.44 -2.52 -32.51
CA LYS A 696 13.62 -3.38 -32.53
C LYS A 696 14.92 -2.63 -32.18
N HIS A 697 14.90 -1.30 -32.24
CA HIS A 697 16.06 -0.46 -31.92
C HIS A 697 16.10 -0.02 -30.46
N GLU A 698 14.99 -0.23 -29.72
CA GLU A 698 14.93 0.07 -28.31
C GLU A 698 15.69 -0.98 -27.48
N ASP A 699 16.24 -0.54 -26.36
CA ASP A 699 17.02 -1.38 -25.45
C ASP A 699 16.19 -2.54 -24.86
N PRO A 700 16.76 -3.75 -24.72
CA PRO A 700 16.08 -4.90 -24.11
C PRO A 700 15.52 -4.64 -22.71
N MET A 701 16.20 -3.83 -21.90
CA MET A 701 15.74 -3.46 -20.55
C MET A 701 14.46 -2.58 -20.61
N ALA A 702 14.42 -1.60 -21.50
CA ALA A 702 13.23 -0.77 -21.68
C ALA A 702 12.06 -1.59 -22.26
N ARG A 703 12.31 -2.51 -23.21
CA ARG A 703 11.29 -3.41 -23.76
C ARG A 703 10.76 -4.38 -22.69
N PHE A 704 11.65 -4.88 -21.81
CA PHE A 704 11.28 -5.67 -20.65
C PHE A 704 10.38 -4.86 -19.70
N GLY A 705 10.78 -3.63 -19.38
CA GLY A 705 9.98 -2.72 -18.54
C GLY A 705 8.61 -2.41 -19.11
N ALA A 706 8.51 -2.20 -20.44
CA ALA A 706 7.24 -1.99 -21.13
C ALA A 706 6.32 -3.23 -21.08
N ALA A 707 6.87 -4.43 -21.21
CA ALA A 707 6.12 -5.68 -21.10
C ALA A 707 5.58 -5.88 -19.67
N LEU A 708 6.40 -5.65 -18.64
CA LEU A 708 5.97 -5.70 -17.25
C LEU A 708 4.89 -4.64 -16.96
N GLY A 709 5.10 -3.38 -17.39
CA GLY A 709 4.13 -2.30 -17.24
C GLY A 709 2.79 -2.61 -17.88
N GLN A 710 2.82 -3.19 -19.09
CA GLN A 710 1.61 -3.65 -19.79
C GLN A 710 0.93 -4.80 -19.03
N GLY A 711 1.69 -5.70 -18.42
CA GLY A 711 1.16 -6.77 -17.56
C GLY A 711 0.48 -6.22 -16.30
N LEU A 712 1.10 -5.23 -15.66
CA LEU A 712 0.61 -4.60 -14.44
C LEU A 712 -0.67 -3.79 -14.66
N ILE A 713 -0.74 -2.99 -15.74
CA ILE A 713 -1.92 -2.15 -16.03
C ILE A 713 -3.19 -2.97 -16.32
N ASP A 714 -3.03 -4.20 -16.80
CA ASP A 714 -4.11 -5.15 -17.12
C ASP A 714 -4.15 -6.35 -16.16
N ALA A 715 -3.55 -6.25 -14.98
CA ALA A 715 -3.43 -7.35 -14.03
C ALA A 715 -4.78 -7.98 -13.64
N GLY A 716 -4.77 -9.30 -13.38
CA GLY A 716 -5.90 -10.08 -12.90
C GLY A 716 -7.15 -9.97 -13.77
N GLY A 717 -6.99 -9.97 -15.10
CA GLY A 717 -8.11 -9.79 -16.03
C GLY A 717 -8.76 -8.41 -15.92
N ARG A 718 -7.99 -7.38 -15.53
CA ARG A 718 -8.47 -6.00 -15.28
C ARG A 718 -9.38 -5.87 -14.06
N ASN A 719 -9.32 -6.84 -13.12
CA ASN A 719 -10.19 -6.93 -11.95
C ASN A 719 -9.44 -6.85 -10.62
N VAL A 720 -8.15 -6.54 -10.65
CA VAL A 720 -7.35 -6.31 -9.45
C VAL A 720 -6.76 -4.92 -9.45
N THR A 721 -6.51 -4.40 -8.26
CA THR A 721 -5.71 -3.20 -8.03
C THR A 721 -4.45 -3.56 -7.25
N ILE A 722 -3.51 -2.62 -7.14
CA ILE A 722 -2.36 -2.73 -6.26
C ILE A 722 -2.61 -1.80 -5.08
N SER A 723 -2.67 -2.36 -3.86
CA SER A 723 -2.85 -1.58 -2.64
C SER A 723 -1.97 -2.10 -1.52
N LEU A 724 -1.12 -1.21 -0.99
CA LEU A 724 -0.32 -1.48 0.21
C LEU A 724 -1.10 -1.22 1.51
N GLN A 725 -2.27 -0.60 1.38
CA GLN A 725 -3.20 -0.37 2.48
C GLN A 725 -4.33 -1.40 2.44
N SER A 726 -4.65 -2.00 3.59
CA SER A 726 -5.80 -2.90 3.69
C SER A 726 -7.13 -2.12 3.61
N ARG A 727 -8.24 -2.81 3.27
CA ARG A 727 -9.58 -2.20 3.20
C ARG A 727 -10.02 -1.61 4.53
N ALA A 728 -9.57 -2.17 5.63
CA ALA A 728 -9.80 -1.66 6.99
C ALA A 728 -8.94 -0.44 7.37
N GLY A 729 -8.14 0.11 6.43
CA GLY A 729 -7.28 1.28 6.64
C GLY A 729 -5.95 0.98 7.34
N GLY A 730 -5.66 -0.29 7.62
CA GLY A 730 -4.38 -0.77 8.16
C GLY A 730 -3.32 -0.94 7.08
N GLN A 731 -2.28 -1.69 7.39
CA GLN A 731 -1.26 -2.13 6.44
C GLN A 731 -1.71 -3.46 5.80
N ASN A 732 -1.49 -3.61 4.49
CA ASN A 732 -1.61 -4.89 3.83
C ASN A 732 -0.25 -5.58 3.83
N MET A 733 -0.01 -6.42 4.81
CA MET A 733 1.27 -7.11 5.03
C MET A 733 1.73 -7.87 3.79
N ASN A 734 0.84 -8.67 3.19
CA ASN A 734 1.18 -9.46 2.01
C ASN A 734 1.58 -8.57 0.82
N ALA A 735 0.88 -7.46 0.62
CA ALA A 735 1.19 -6.50 -0.44
C ALA A 735 2.53 -5.80 -0.23
N ILE A 736 2.83 -5.38 0.98
CA ILE A 736 4.10 -4.72 1.33
C ILE A 736 5.27 -5.69 1.11
N ILE A 737 5.18 -6.90 1.64
CA ILE A 737 6.20 -7.93 1.50
C ILE A 737 6.37 -8.35 0.04
N GLY A 738 5.27 -8.57 -0.66
CA GLY A 738 5.28 -8.89 -2.09
C GLY A 738 5.95 -7.81 -2.94
N MET A 739 5.73 -6.54 -2.59
CA MET A 739 6.34 -5.42 -3.29
C MET A 739 7.84 -5.28 -2.97
N VAL A 740 8.26 -5.56 -1.73
CA VAL A 740 9.70 -5.61 -1.36
C VAL A 740 10.41 -6.71 -2.14
N LEU A 741 9.82 -7.92 -2.21
CA LEU A 741 10.36 -9.02 -3.01
C LEU A 741 10.34 -8.69 -4.51
N PHE A 742 9.29 -8.04 -5.01
CA PHE A 742 9.23 -7.56 -6.39
C PHE A 742 10.41 -6.64 -6.71
N CYS A 743 10.77 -5.70 -5.83
CA CYS A 743 11.91 -4.81 -6.04
C CYS A 743 13.24 -5.57 -6.22
N GLN A 744 13.35 -6.82 -5.72
CA GLN A 744 14.51 -7.66 -5.89
C GLN A 744 14.62 -8.29 -7.30
N PHE A 745 13.64 -8.04 -8.21
CA PHE A 745 13.75 -8.47 -9.62
C PHE A 745 14.97 -7.87 -10.31
N TRP A 746 15.51 -6.80 -9.80
CA TRP A 746 16.77 -6.20 -10.23
C TRP A 746 17.93 -7.22 -10.24
N TYR A 747 17.98 -8.10 -9.24
CA TYR A 747 19.00 -9.13 -9.11
C TYR A 747 18.53 -10.49 -9.63
N TRP A 748 17.23 -10.77 -9.51
CA TRP A 748 16.67 -12.09 -9.76
C TRP A 748 15.24 -11.99 -10.33
N TYR A 749 15.09 -12.13 -11.64
CA TYR A 749 13.81 -11.93 -12.33
C TYR A 749 12.62 -12.73 -11.78
N PRO A 750 12.73 -14.02 -11.38
CA PRO A 750 11.61 -14.78 -10.84
C PRO A 750 10.93 -14.16 -9.63
N LEU A 751 11.64 -13.32 -8.83
CA LEU A 751 11.05 -12.61 -7.70
C LEU A 751 9.99 -11.60 -8.13
N ALA A 752 9.96 -11.22 -9.41
CA ALA A 752 8.89 -10.37 -9.94
C ALA A 752 7.49 -10.99 -9.81
N HIS A 753 7.37 -12.32 -9.75
CA HIS A 753 6.09 -12.99 -9.48
C HIS A 753 5.49 -12.63 -8.13
N CYS A 754 6.31 -12.21 -7.16
CA CYS A 754 5.84 -11.79 -5.83
C CYS A 754 4.97 -10.54 -5.86
N VAL A 755 4.94 -9.75 -6.93
CA VAL A 755 3.97 -8.65 -7.08
C VAL A 755 2.53 -9.16 -7.01
N ALA A 756 2.29 -10.45 -7.34
CA ALA A 756 0.99 -11.08 -7.20
C ALA A 756 0.44 -11.02 -5.76
N LEU A 757 1.31 -10.90 -4.74
CA LEU A 757 0.90 -10.71 -3.35
C LEU A 757 0.21 -9.35 -3.13
N ALA A 758 0.58 -8.34 -3.94
CA ALA A 758 0.02 -7.00 -3.87
C ALA A 758 -1.25 -6.83 -4.73
N PHE A 759 -1.62 -7.82 -5.53
CA PHE A 759 -2.85 -7.79 -6.32
C PHE A 759 -4.07 -8.08 -5.45
N GLU A 760 -4.92 -7.08 -5.29
CA GLU A 760 -6.16 -7.13 -4.51
C GLU A 760 -7.37 -7.09 -5.44
N SER A 761 -8.29 -8.08 -5.29
CA SER A 761 -9.50 -8.18 -6.12
C SER A 761 -10.46 -7.04 -5.83
N THR A 762 -10.94 -6.35 -6.87
CA THR A 762 -11.85 -5.22 -6.75
C THR A 762 -13.32 -5.64 -6.88
N ALA A 763 -13.70 -6.68 -6.11
CA ALA A 763 -15.05 -7.22 -6.08
C ALA A 763 -15.88 -6.61 -4.95
N ILE A 764 -17.20 -6.54 -5.16
CA ILE A 764 -18.19 -6.48 -4.08
C ILE A 764 -18.94 -7.80 -4.07
N ILE A 765 -18.85 -8.51 -2.95
CA ILE A 765 -19.50 -9.81 -2.74
C ILE A 765 -20.33 -9.72 -1.48
N GLY A 766 -21.65 -9.73 -1.66
CA GLY A 766 -22.61 -9.79 -0.55
C GLY A 766 -22.97 -11.22 -0.19
N LEU A 767 -22.93 -11.57 1.09
CA LEU A 767 -23.26 -12.90 1.60
C LEU A 767 -24.37 -12.83 2.65
N ASN A 768 -25.20 -13.88 2.69
CA ASN A 768 -26.18 -14.08 3.75
C ASN A 768 -25.56 -14.87 4.94
N GLN A 769 -26.35 -15.17 5.97
CA GLN A 769 -25.93 -15.96 7.14
C GLN A 769 -25.42 -17.38 6.82
N ASP A 770 -25.84 -17.94 5.69
CA ASP A 770 -25.40 -19.28 5.23
C ASP A 770 -24.19 -19.22 4.31
N LEU A 771 -23.51 -18.05 4.26
CA LEU A 771 -22.38 -17.76 3.38
C LEU A 771 -22.70 -17.92 1.88
N LYS A 772 -23.97 -17.87 1.49
CA LYS A 772 -24.43 -17.88 0.10
C LYS A 772 -24.62 -16.46 -0.43
N ALA A 773 -24.38 -16.26 -1.71
CA ALA A 773 -24.48 -14.96 -2.36
C ALA A 773 -25.88 -14.74 -2.98
N PRO A 774 -26.74 -13.88 -2.40
CA PRO A 774 -28.04 -13.56 -2.98
C PRO A 774 -27.88 -12.69 -4.23
N LEU A 775 -28.82 -12.78 -5.15
CA LEU A 775 -28.96 -11.80 -6.23
C LEU A 775 -29.47 -10.48 -5.62
N LEU A 776 -28.70 -9.43 -5.77
CA LEU A 776 -29.04 -8.10 -5.29
C LEU A 776 -28.52 -7.03 -6.25
N ASP A 777 -29.21 -5.91 -6.30
CA ASP A 777 -28.85 -4.74 -7.09
C ASP A 777 -28.21 -3.67 -6.19
N ILE A 778 -27.07 -3.16 -6.62
CA ILE A 778 -26.29 -2.11 -5.97
C ILE A 778 -26.27 -0.91 -6.94
N VAL A 779 -26.44 0.29 -6.44
CA VAL A 779 -26.44 1.49 -7.28
C VAL A 779 -25.10 2.22 -7.20
N SER A 780 -24.50 2.41 -8.37
CA SER A 780 -23.34 3.31 -8.54
C SER A 780 -23.85 4.68 -9.05
N ASN A 781 -23.68 5.72 -8.24
CA ASN A 781 -24.09 7.09 -8.55
C ASN A 781 -23.01 7.84 -9.36
N ALA A 782 -22.41 7.17 -10.33
CA ALA A 782 -21.40 7.71 -11.20
C ALA A 782 -21.68 7.32 -12.66
N ARG A 783 -21.12 8.10 -13.59
CA ARG A 783 -21.24 7.77 -15.03
C ARG A 783 -20.47 6.48 -15.33
N PRO A 784 -21.07 5.52 -16.05
CA PRO A 784 -20.42 4.24 -16.38
C PRO A 784 -19.07 4.38 -17.07
N SER A 785 -18.89 5.40 -17.94
CA SER A 785 -17.63 5.64 -18.67
C SER A 785 -16.41 5.87 -17.76
N LEU A 786 -16.64 6.36 -16.52
CA LEU A 786 -15.55 6.63 -15.58
C LEU A 786 -14.87 5.35 -15.10
N PHE A 787 -15.61 4.22 -15.08
CA PHE A 787 -15.12 2.96 -14.51
C PHE A 787 -15.25 1.78 -15.48
N ALA A 788 -15.54 2.04 -16.77
CA ALA A 788 -15.65 1.01 -17.79
C ALA A 788 -14.32 0.25 -18.01
N TYR A 789 -14.40 -0.96 -18.55
CA TYR A 789 -13.20 -1.64 -19.04
C TYR A 789 -12.60 -0.89 -20.24
N PRO A 790 -11.27 -0.93 -20.41
CA PRO A 790 -10.64 -0.40 -21.62
C PRO A 790 -11.19 -1.11 -22.86
N SER A 791 -11.31 -0.38 -23.97
CA SER A 791 -11.76 -0.96 -25.26
C SER A 791 -10.81 -2.08 -25.71
N PRO A 792 -11.33 -3.19 -26.29
CA PRO A 792 -10.49 -4.26 -26.83
C PRO A 792 -9.52 -3.73 -27.89
N THR A 793 -8.34 -4.30 -27.94
CA THR A 793 -7.33 -3.99 -28.96
C THR A 793 -7.86 -4.39 -30.34
N LYS A 794 -7.82 -3.47 -31.29
CA LYS A 794 -8.22 -3.78 -32.67
C LYS A 794 -7.16 -4.67 -33.33
N PRO A 795 -7.55 -5.76 -34.02
CA PRO A 795 -6.60 -6.55 -34.78
C PRO A 795 -5.89 -5.63 -35.80
N PRO A 796 -4.59 -5.84 -36.07
CA PRO A 796 -3.88 -5.04 -37.05
C PRO A 796 -4.63 -5.14 -38.37
N THR A 797 -5.16 -4.02 -38.85
CA THR A 797 -5.64 -3.90 -40.21
C THR A 797 -4.45 -4.23 -41.08
N LYS A 798 -4.55 -5.26 -41.91
CA LYS A 798 -3.55 -5.49 -42.97
C LYS A 798 -3.53 -4.19 -43.81
N GLU A 799 -2.60 -3.32 -43.48
CA GLU A 799 -2.24 -2.22 -44.39
C GLU A 799 -1.89 -2.94 -45.68
N ALA A 800 -2.65 -2.63 -46.71
CA ALA A 800 -2.29 -3.03 -48.06
C ALA A 800 -0.87 -2.50 -48.23
N VAL A 801 0.12 -3.39 -48.22
CA VAL A 801 1.50 -3.02 -48.45
C VAL A 801 1.46 -2.25 -49.77
N GLU A 802 1.55 -0.91 -49.71
CA GLU A 802 1.85 -0.11 -50.87
C GLU A 802 3.12 -0.73 -51.42
N LYS A 803 2.96 -1.42 -52.56
CA LYS A 803 4.10 -1.97 -53.29
C LYS A 803 4.97 -0.79 -53.64
N VAL A 804 5.94 -0.49 -52.81
CA VAL A 804 7.00 0.46 -53.12
C VAL A 804 7.54 0.02 -54.44
N ALA A 805 7.32 0.86 -55.47
CA ALA A 805 7.79 0.59 -56.81
C ALA A 805 9.31 0.41 -56.73
N THR A 806 9.76 -0.83 -56.81
CA THR A 806 11.18 -1.14 -56.78
C THR A 806 11.84 -0.46 -57.96
N ALA A 807 12.74 0.47 -57.71
CA ALA A 807 13.52 1.13 -58.73
C ALA A 807 14.37 0.06 -59.46
N VAL A 808 13.98 -0.29 -60.67
CA VAL A 808 14.68 -1.26 -61.50
C VAL A 808 15.87 -0.60 -62.12
N LEU A 809 17.06 -0.81 -61.57
CA LEU A 809 18.33 -0.21 -61.98
C LEU A 809 18.93 -0.83 -63.24
N SER A 810 18.35 -1.93 -63.74
CA SER A 810 18.85 -2.61 -64.96
C SER A 810 17.85 -2.50 -66.12
N THR A 811 18.31 -2.06 -67.28
CA THR A 811 17.52 -1.96 -68.52
C THR A 811 16.92 -3.30 -68.93
N THR A 812 17.61 -4.41 -68.67
CA THR A 812 17.15 -5.76 -68.95
C THR A 812 16.03 -6.21 -67.99
N ALA A 813 16.11 -5.86 -66.76
CA ALA A 813 15.05 -6.12 -65.77
C ALA A 813 13.80 -5.25 -66.01
N LYS A 814 14.01 -3.98 -66.50
CA LYS A 814 12.92 -3.08 -66.91
C LYS A 814 12.18 -3.60 -68.14
N ALA A 815 12.93 -4.23 -69.10
CA ALA A 815 12.32 -4.87 -70.28
C ALA A 815 11.52 -6.15 -69.87
N LYS A 816 12.07 -6.99 -68.99
CA LYS A 816 11.34 -8.14 -68.40
C LYS A 816 10.11 -7.78 -67.61
N ALA A 817 10.19 -6.71 -66.79
CA ALA A 817 9.04 -6.19 -66.04
C ALA A 817 7.93 -5.64 -66.96
N ARG A 818 8.31 -4.89 -68.02
CA ARG A 818 7.36 -4.42 -69.04
C ARG A 818 6.75 -5.58 -69.83
N ALA A 819 7.50 -6.63 -70.16
CA ALA A 819 6.99 -7.82 -70.82
C ALA A 819 6.01 -8.62 -69.96
N LYS A 820 6.26 -8.65 -68.63
CA LYS A 820 5.35 -9.28 -67.67
C LYS A 820 4.06 -8.47 -67.43
N GLU A 821 4.18 -7.16 -67.40
CA GLU A 821 3.02 -6.22 -67.34
C GLU A 821 2.16 -6.25 -68.62
N LYS A 822 2.80 -6.43 -69.82
CA LYS A 822 2.10 -6.63 -71.08
C LYS A 822 1.40 -7.99 -71.15
N LYS A 823 1.92 -9.02 -70.50
CA LYS A 823 1.29 -10.35 -70.45
C LYS A 823 0.11 -10.42 -69.49
N GLU A 824 0.13 -9.63 -68.40
CA GLU A 824 -0.99 -9.53 -67.49
C GLU A 824 -2.12 -8.59 -67.92
N LYS A 825 -1.85 -7.72 -68.94
CA LYS A 825 -2.87 -6.82 -69.59
C LYS A 825 -3.37 -7.32 -70.92
N GLY A 826 -3.06 -8.57 -71.30
CA GLY A 826 -3.31 -9.12 -72.65
C GLY A 826 -4.55 -10.00 -72.84
N GLU A 827 -5.55 -9.91 -71.95
CA GLU A 827 -6.84 -10.55 -72.17
C GLU A 827 -7.98 -9.52 -71.95
N GLY A 828 -8.42 -8.87 -73.11
CA GLY A 828 -9.54 -8.01 -73.08
C GLY A 828 -9.55 -6.98 -74.23
N LEU A 829 -9.73 -7.48 -75.45
CA LEU A 829 -10.40 -6.87 -76.62
C LEU A 829 -10.40 -5.36 -76.93
N ASP A 830 -9.76 -5.06 -78.06
CA ASP A 830 -10.06 -4.24 -79.19
C ASP A 830 -10.65 -2.79 -79.06
N ALA A 831 -9.98 -1.96 -79.82
CA ALA A 831 -10.31 -1.02 -80.85
C ALA A 831 -10.08 0.47 -80.61
N ASP A 832 -9.24 0.93 -81.54
CA ASP A 832 -9.19 2.20 -82.30
C ASP A 832 -8.85 3.58 -81.72
N ALA A 833 -7.76 4.03 -82.25
CA ALA A 833 -7.44 5.23 -82.97
C ALA A 833 -7.03 6.53 -82.30
N LYS A 834 -5.84 6.93 -82.75
CA LYS A 834 -5.33 8.30 -82.99
C LYS A 834 -4.73 9.14 -81.93
N SER A 835 -3.41 9.24 -82.10
CA SER A 835 -2.55 10.36 -81.71
C SER A 835 -2.90 11.68 -82.31
N PRO A 836 -2.40 12.89 -82.06
CA PRO A 836 -0.95 13.16 -81.87
C PRO A 836 -0.57 14.13 -80.76
N LYS A 837 0.73 14.15 -80.54
CA LYS A 837 1.66 15.05 -79.83
C LYS A 837 1.60 16.51 -80.35
N PRO A 838 2.39 17.51 -79.91
CA PRO A 838 3.31 17.62 -78.78
C PRO A 838 3.39 19.04 -78.17
N SER A 839 4.42 19.20 -77.27
CA SER A 839 5.12 20.46 -76.85
C SER A 839 4.46 21.24 -75.69
N GLY A 840 5.16 21.82 -74.80
CA GLY A 840 6.56 22.08 -74.54
C GLY A 840 6.67 22.95 -73.31
N THR A 841 7.81 22.91 -72.72
CA THR A 841 8.56 23.97 -71.97
C THR A 841 7.93 24.57 -70.67
N ALA A 842 8.46 24.34 -69.54
CA ALA A 842 9.53 25.04 -68.80
C ALA A 842 9.14 26.34 -68.09
N GLU A 843 9.67 26.46 -66.91
CA GLU A 843 10.07 27.63 -66.08
C GLU A 843 9.04 28.23 -65.14
N ASP A 844 9.33 28.09 -63.90
CA ASP A 844 10.02 28.96 -62.96
C ASP A 844 9.21 30.06 -62.26
N VAL A 845 9.29 30.05 -60.98
CA VAL A 845 9.60 31.11 -60.01
C VAL A 845 8.47 32.03 -59.45
N VAL A 846 8.46 32.05 -58.09
CA VAL A 846 8.31 33.18 -57.14
C VAL A 846 6.94 33.60 -56.60
N MET A 847 6.88 33.42 -55.30
CA MET A 847 6.37 34.30 -54.22
C MET A 847 5.25 35.29 -54.50
N GLY A 848 4.30 35.35 -53.59
CA GLY A 848 3.55 36.59 -53.31
C GLY A 848 2.23 36.38 -52.58
N ASP A 849 2.21 36.85 -51.46
CA ASP A 849 1.27 37.24 -50.44
C ASP A 849 -0.09 37.83 -50.92
N ASP A 850 -1.00 37.75 -50.00
CA ASP A 850 -2.17 38.61 -49.75
C ASP A 850 -3.61 38.20 -50.12
N THR A 851 -4.33 38.02 -49.00
CA THR A 851 -5.68 38.53 -48.71
C THR A 851 -6.80 38.51 -49.74
N LYS A 852 -7.90 37.87 -49.41
CA LYS A 852 -9.28 38.38 -49.15
C LYS A 852 -10.33 37.26 -49.28
N LYS A 853 -11.21 37.20 -48.26
CA LYS A 853 -12.59 36.67 -48.25
C LYS A 853 -13.52 37.57 -49.10
N PRO A 854 -14.79 37.25 -49.30
CA PRO A 854 -15.62 36.03 -49.25
C PRO A 854 -16.49 35.85 -50.48
N GLU A 855 -17.22 34.72 -50.61
CA GLU A 855 -18.64 34.68 -50.97
C GLU A 855 -19.22 33.25 -50.93
N GLU A 856 -20.50 33.18 -50.62
CA GLU A 856 -21.34 32.08 -50.25
C GLU A 856 -21.82 31.18 -51.38
N GLU A 857 -22.27 29.97 -50.93
CA GLU A 857 -23.37 29.10 -51.40
C GLU A 857 -23.03 27.95 -52.35
N PRO A 858 -23.91 26.85 -52.42
CA PRO A 858 -24.70 26.23 -51.38
C PRO A 858 -24.58 24.70 -51.25
N ASP A 859 -25.09 24.22 -50.12
CA ASP A 859 -25.71 22.91 -49.83
C ASP A 859 -25.33 21.63 -50.63
N LYS A 860 -24.64 20.72 -49.96
CA LYS A 860 -24.91 19.27 -50.06
C LYS A 860 -24.96 18.67 -48.66
N ALA A 861 -26.12 18.11 -48.36
CA ALA A 861 -26.54 17.49 -47.13
C ALA A 861 -25.47 16.51 -46.56
N ALA A 862 -25.04 16.76 -45.34
CA ALA A 862 -24.34 15.82 -44.50
C ALA A 862 -25.30 14.74 -43.94
N PRO A 863 -24.87 13.47 -43.79
CA PRO A 863 -25.71 12.44 -43.19
C PRO A 863 -26.02 12.81 -41.73
N PRO A 864 -27.17 12.35 -41.19
CA PRO A 864 -27.61 12.78 -39.86
C PRO A 864 -26.61 12.35 -38.77
N THR A 865 -26.06 13.32 -38.09
CA THR A 865 -25.35 13.14 -36.83
C THR A 865 -26.29 12.43 -35.85
N GLU A 866 -26.00 11.19 -35.54
CA GLU A 866 -26.58 10.50 -34.39
C GLU A 866 -26.40 11.41 -33.16
N LYS A 867 -27.52 11.90 -32.64
CA LYS A 867 -27.55 12.56 -31.33
C LYS A 867 -26.95 11.61 -30.34
N LYS A 868 -25.71 11.84 -29.85
CA LYS A 868 -25.11 11.14 -28.73
C LYS A 868 -26.14 11.16 -27.61
N LYS A 869 -26.76 10.00 -27.30
CA LYS A 869 -27.61 9.82 -26.13
C LYS A 869 -26.78 10.29 -24.95
N LYS A 870 -27.34 11.18 -24.12
CA LYS A 870 -26.70 11.58 -22.88
C LYS A 870 -26.47 10.31 -22.05
N GLU A 871 -25.23 10.09 -21.66
CA GLU A 871 -24.84 8.96 -20.81
C GLU A 871 -25.64 9.00 -19.49
N PRO A 872 -26.12 7.86 -18.98
CA PRO A 872 -26.82 7.83 -17.68
C PRO A 872 -25.87 8.30 -16.56
N THR A 873 -26.44 8.94 -15.56
CA THR A 873 -25.71 9.46 -14.39
C THR A 873 -25.47 8.42 -13.32
N SER A 874 -26.12 7.27 -13.43
CA SER A 874 -26.03 6.14 -12.48
C SER A 874 -26.09 4.81 -13.23
N GLU A 875 -25.53 3.78 -12.62
CA GLU A 875 -25.51 2.40 -13.10
C GLU A 875 -25.95 1.45 -12.00
N THR A 876 -26.67 0.40 -12.37
CA THR A 876 -27.02 -0.69 -11.45
C THR A 876 -26.03 -1.83 -11.63
N LEU A 877 -25.39 -2.23 -10.55
CA LEU A 877 -24.44 -3.32 -10.48
C LEU A 877 -25.06 -4.50 -9.74
N GLN A 878 -24.73 -5.72 -10.14
CA GLN A 878 -25.18 -6.93 -9.47
C GLN A 878 -24.15 -7.42 -8.46
N ASN A 879 -24.53 -8.39 -7.62
CA ASN A 879 -23.59 -9.09 -6.76
C ASN A 879 -22.47 -9.75 -7.60
N PHE A 880 -21.25 -9.83 -7.11
CA PHE A 880 -20.06 -10.24 -7.84
C PHE A 880 -19.63 -9.27 -8.98
N SER A 881 -20.03 -8.01 -8.94
CA SER A 881 -19.53 -7.01 -9.89
C SER A 881 -18.19 -6.44 -9.49
N ARG A 882 -17.40 -6.03 -10.51
CA ARG A 882 -16.21 -5.23 -10.31
C ARG A 882 -16.59 -3.83 -9.84
N VAL A 883 -15.95 -3.38 -8.78
CA VAL A 883 -16.03 -2.00 -8.29
C VAL A 883 -14.63 -1.50 -7.97
N THR A 884 -14.16 -0.55 -8.75
CA THR A 884 -12.81 0.01 -8.54
C THR A 884 -12.74 0.81 -7.23
N PRO A 885 -11.55 0.98 -6.61
CA PRO A 885 -11.42 1.75 -5.38
C PRO A 885 -12.01 3.17 -5.46
N ALA A 886 -11.83 3.85 -6.60
CA ALA A 886 -12.40 5.17 -6.82
C ALA A 886 -13.94 5.14 -6.96
N GLN A 887 -14.51 4.04 -7.47
CA GLN A 887 -15.95 3.85 -7.63
C GLN A 887 -16.66 3.60 -6.29
N LEU A 888 -15.96 3.07 -5.28
CA LEU A 888 -16.53 2.75 -3.97
C LEU A 888 -17.22 3.95 -3.31
N ALA A 889 -16.68 5.16 -3.49
CA ALA A 889 -17.27 6.39 -2.96
C ALA A 889 -18.65 6.72 -3.57
N HIS A 890 -18.99 6.14 -4.72
CA HIS A 890 -20.23 6.37 -5.45
C HIS A 890 -21.24 5.23 -5.27
N ILE A 891 -20.89 4.19 -4.52
CA ILE A 891 -21.75 3.04 -4.28
C ILE A 891 -22.75 3.34 -3.17
N SER A 892 -24.00 2.95 -3.40
CA SER A 892 -25.07 3.05 -2.40
C SER A 892 -25.98 1.83 -2.49
N PHE A 893 -26.48 1.41 -1.32
CA PHE A 893 -27.56 0.44 -1.23
C PHE A 893 -28.87 1.22 -1.11
N PRO A 894 -29.87 0.96 -1.98
CA PRO A 894 -31.17 1.62 -1.86
C PRO A 894 -31.75 1.37 -0.46
N PRO A 895 -32.31 2.39 0.24
CA PRO A 895 -32.82 2.23 1.60
C PRO A 895 -33.95 1.24 1.69
N ASP A 896 -34.71 1.04 0.60
CA ASP A 896 -35.84 0.11 0.51
C ASP A 896 -35.44 -1.26 -0.04
N ALA A 897 -34.15 -1.47 -0.32
CA ALA A 897 -33.66 -2.77 -0.80
C ALA A 897 -33.85 -3.83 0.28
N ARG A 898 -34.17 -5.05 -0.15
CA ARG A 898 -34.31 -6.22 0.72
C ARG A 898 -33.05 -6.50 1.53
N PHE A 899 -31.89 -6.43 0.86
CA PHE A 899 -30.60 -6.70 1.46
C PHE A 899 -29.89 -5.40 1.83
N GLN A 900 -29.42 -5.31 3.07
CA GLN A 900 -28.66 -4.17 3.58
C GLN A 900 -27.34 -4.65 4.20
N PRO A 901 -26.25 -3.93 4.04
CA PRO A 901 -24.97 -4.29 4.64
C PRO A 901 -25.02 -4.20 6.17
N VAL A 902 -24.42 -5.16 6.86
CA VAL A 902 -24.32 -5.19 8.34
C VAL A 902 -23.47 -4.02 8.86
N ARG A 903 -22.48 -3.60 8.09
CA ARG A 903 -21.65 -2.43 8.39
C ARG A 903 -21.89 -1.31 7.37
N SER A 904 -21.65 -0.07 7.77
CA SER A 904 -21.68 1.07 6.85
C SER A 904 -20.67 0.83 5.71
N PHE A 905 -21.15 0.88 4.48
CA PHE A 905 -20.36 0.65 3.27
C PHE A 905 -19.69 1.93 2.79
N THR A 906 -20.34 3.05 2.97
CA THR A 906 -19.84 4.36 2.59
C THR A 906 -19.54 5.18 3.82
N ALA A 907 -18.58 6.06 3.68
CA ALA A 907 -18.28 7.12 4.60
C ALA A 907 -19.57 7.86 5.00
N SER A 908 -20.07 7.58 6.20
CA SER A 908 -21.22 8.32 6.71
C SER A 908 -20.83 9.80 6.78
N ALA A 909 -21.59 10.66 6.08
CA ALA A 909 -21.44 12.11 6.10
C ALA A 909 -21.64 12.73 7.52
N ARG A 910 -21.83 11.91 8.55
CA ARG A 910 -22.09 12.28 9.95
C ARG A 910 -20.84 12.37 10.82
N SER A 911 -19.70 11.81 10.43
CA SER A 911 -18.48 12.02 11.22
C SER A 911 -17.98 13.46 11.05
N LYS A 912 -18.22 14.30 12.07
CA LYS A 912 -17.75 15.70 12.13
C LYS A 912 -16.24 15.79 12.43
N SER A 913 -15.58 14.67 12.69
CA SER A 913 -14.18 14.61 13.01
C SER A 913 -13.33 14.54 11.72
N LYS A 914 -12.65 15.63 11.40
CA LYS A 914 -11.67 15.69 10.32
C LYS A 914 -10.28 15.74 10.93
N ILE A 915 -9.47 14.72 10.69
CA ILE A 915 -8.02 14.75 10.93
C ILE A 915 -7.35 14.92 9.56
N ASN A 916 -6.43 15.84 9.41
CA ASN A 916 -5.75 16.15 8.15
C ASN A 916 -6.71 16.43 6.97
N GLY A 917 -7.88 17.00 7.21
CA GLY A 917 -8.85 17.36 6.16
C GLY A 917 -9.70 16.22 5.61
N LYS A 918 -9.45 14.96 6.01
CA LYS A 918 -10.24 13.79 5.62
C LYS A 918 -11.11 13.30 6.77
N SER A 919 -12.34 12.91 6.48
CA SER A 919 -13.21 12.22 7.44
C SER A 919 -12.62 10.85 7.77
N ALA A 920 -12.75 10.39 9.02
CA ALA A 920 -12.32 9.05 9.44
C ALA A 920 -12.89 7.94 8.54
N SER A 921 -14.10 8.13 8.05
CA SER A 921 -14.78 7.23 7.13
C SER A 921 -14.26 7.25 5.69
N GLU A 922 -13.60 8.33 5.24
CA GLU A 922 -12.95 8.39 3.92
C GLU A 922 -11.66 7.58 3.84
N ARG A 923 -11.15 7.11 4.98
CA ARG A 923 -9.92 6.33 5.08
C ARG A 923 -10.13 4.85 4.91
N TYR A 924 -11.36 4.38 5.06
CA TYR A 924 -11.70 2.97 4.86
C TYR A 924 -12.11 2.78 3.41
N ALA A 925 -11.34 1.96 2.70
CA ALA A 925 -11.61 1.71 1.29
C ALA A 925 -12.96 1.00 1.06
N GLY A 926 -13.51 0.32 2.06
CA GLY A 926 -14.75 -0.45 1.90
C GLY A 926 -14.62 -1.55 0.84
N GLY A 927 -15.72 -2.09 0.38
CA GLY A 927 -15.74 -3.17 -0.63
C GLY A 927 -15.39 -4.54 -0.05
N GLY A 928 -15.01 -5.48 -0.90
CA GLY A 928 -14.71 -6.84 -0.50
C GLY A 928 -15.93 -7.67 -0.17
N ILE A 929 -15.80 -8.57 0.80
CA ILE A 929 -16.89 -9.43 1.25
C ILE A 929 -17.71 -8.73 2.34
N ILE A 930 -19.01 -8.66 2.15
CA ILE A 930 -19.96 -7.95 3.00
C ILE A 930 -21.06 -8.87 3.44
N MET A 931 -21.29 -8.97 4.75
CA MET A 931 -22.46 -9.67 5.27
C MET A 931 -23.71 -8.81 5.13
N LEU A 932 -24.81 -9.44 4.71
CA LEU A 932 -26.08 -8.80 4.39
C LEU A 932 -27.17 -9.19 5.37
N ILE A 933 -27.92 -8.20 5.84
CA ILE A 933 -29.15 -8.36 6.61
C ILE A 933 -30.31 -8.50 5.61
N ASP A 934 -31.07 -9.59 5.66
CA ASP A 934 -32.32 -9.75 4.91
C ASP A 934 -33.49 -9.13 5.69
N ARG A 935 -34.08 -8.09 5.16
CA ARG A 935 -35.25 -7.42 5.76
C ARG A 935 -36.56 -8.10 5.46
N ARG A 936 -36.59 -9.10 4.55
CA ARG A 936 -37.75 -9.85 4.14
C ARG A 936 -37.42 -11.34 4.07
N PRO A 937 -37.15 -11.98 5.21
CA PRO A 937 -36.72 -13.38 5.24
C PRO A 937 -37.79 -14.37 4.75
N GLU A 938 -39.06 -13.96 4.70
CA GLU A 938 -40.20 -14.81 4.23
C GLU A 938 -40.26 -14.94 2.70
N GLU A 939 -39.55 -14.05 1.95
CA GLU A 939 -39.52 -14.10 0.49
C GLU A 939 -38.44 -15.09 0.02
N GLU A 940 -38.76 -15.91 -1.00
CA GLU A 940 -37.79 -16.82 -1.61
C GLU A 940 -36.58 -16.05 -2.15
N THR A 941 -35.38 -16.52 -1.79
CA THR A 941 -34.11 -15.87 -2.19
C THR A 941 -33.51 -16.59 -3.37
N LYS A 942 -33.26 -15.85 -4.45
CA LYS A 942 -32.46 -16.33 -5.57
C LYS A 942 -30.97 -16.05 -5.30
N PHE A 943 -30.16 -17.05 -5.54
CA PHE A 943 -28.72 -16.98 -5.34
C PHE A 943 -27.97 -16.86 -6.67
N VAL A 944 -26.73 -16.36 -6.60
CA VAL A 944 -25.80 -16.42 -7.70
C VAL A 944 -25.34 -17.86 -7.86
N ASP A 945 -25.42 -18.42 -9.07
CA ASP A 945 -24.96 -19.78 -9.34
C ASP A 945 -23.45 -19.86 -9.13
N LEU A 946 -23.03 -20.48 -8.03
CA LEU A 946 -21.65 -20.82 -7.74
C LEU A 946 -21.44 -22.32 -8.02
N PRO A 947 -20.25 -22.77 -8.46
CA PRO A 947 -19.99 -24.18 -8.65
C PRO A 947 -20.30 -24.95 -7.35
N PRO A 948 -20.94 -26.14 -7.43
CA PRO A 948 -21.28 -26.90 -6.24
C PRO A 948 -20.05 -27.28 -5.42
N GLU A 949 -20.19 -27.22 -4.09
CA GLU A 949 -19.16 -27.70 -3.17
C GLU A 949 -18.94 -29.20 -3.37
N LEU A 950 -17.76 -29.62 -3.73
CA LEU A 950 -17.34 -31.01 -3.76
C LEU A 950 -17.11 -31.48 -2.30
N GLY A 951 -18.17 -31.94 -1.62
CA GLY A 951 -18.06 -32.40 -0.25
C GLY A 951 -19.38 -32.80 0.45
N GLY A 952 -20.56 -32.62 -0.16
CA GLY A 952 -21.83 -33.07 0.35
C GLY A 952 -22.33 -34.31 -0.40
N GLU A 953 -22.74 -35.36 0.31
CA GLU A 953 -23.42 -36.53 -0.26
C GLU A 953 -24.53 -36.06 -1.23
N GLN A 954 -24.46 -36.52 -2.48
CA GLN A 954 -25.48 -36.26 -3.48
C GLN A 954 -26.83 -36.87 -3.07
N PRO A 955 -27.94 -36.11 -3.02
CA PRO A 955 -29.25 -36.73 -3.13
C PRO A 955 -29.45 -37.12 -4.60
N GLU A 956 -29.78 -38.36 -4.83
CA GLU A 956 -30.20 -38.89 -6.14
C GLU A 956 -31.28 -37.99 -6.75
N ALA A 957 -30.92 -37.24 -7.77
CA ALA A 957 -31.84 -36.39 -8.53
C ALA A 957 -32.34 -37.16 -9.76
N MET A 958 -33.65 -37.24 -9.84
CA MET A 958 -34.38 -37.72 -10.99
C MET A 958 -33.92 -37.05 -12.29
N ALA A 959 -33.74 -37.86 -13.32
CA ALA A 959 -33.47 -37.50 -14.68
C ALA A 959 -34.52 -36.53 -15.23
N VAL A 960 -34.10 -35.34 -15.61
CA VAL A 960 -34.79 -34.49 -16.59
C VAL A 960 -33.79 -34.17 -17.70
N ASP A 961 -34.08 -34.70 -18.82
CA ASP A 961 -33.43 -34.56 -20.11
C ASP A 961 -33.37 -33.07 -20.51
N GLN A 962 -32.17 -32.45 -20.43
CA GLN A 962 -31.91 -31.21 -21.16
C GLN A 962 -30.47 -31.27 -21.67
N MET A 963 -30.31 -31.03 -22.96
CA MET A 963 -29.08 -30.98 -23.71
C MET A 963 -27.97 -30.22 -22.94
N ALA A 964 -27.09 -30.98 -22.32
CA ALA A 964 -25.79 -30.47 -21.86
C ALA A 964 -24.94 -30.23 -23.11
N VAL A 965 -24.60 -28.98 -23.34
CA VAL A 965 -23.43 -28.66 -24.17
C VAL A 965 -22.23 -29.15 -23.35
N ASP A 966 -21.64 -30.24 -23.77
CA ASP A 966 -20.36 -30.74 -23.24
C ASP A 966 -19.30 -29.61 -23.40
N VAL A 967 -19.08 -28.91 -22.31
CA VAL A 967 -17.82 -28.17 -22.15
C VAL A 967 -16.80 -29.22 -21.74
N GLU A 968 -16.10 -29.81 -22.71
CA GLU A 968 -14.94 -30.65 -22.48
C GLU A 968 -14.03 -29.93 -21.48
N GLU A 969 -13.83 -30.49 -20.29
CA GLU A 969 -12.82 -30.04 -19.35
C GLU A 969 -11.48 -30.04 -20.10
N ALA A 970 -10.86 -28.86 -20.21
CA ALA A 970 -9.59 -28.74 -20.90
C ALA A 970 -8.54 -29.64 -20.24
N GLU A 971 -7.89 -30.49 -21.02
CA GLU A 971 -6.81 -31.35 -20.56
C GLU A 971 -5.72 -30.55 -19.86
N MET A 972 -5.07 -31.14 -18.82
CA MET A 972 -3.98 -30.50 -18.10
C MET A 972 -2.85 -30.13 -19.05
N PRO A 973 -2.20 -28.95 -18.85
CA PRO A 973 -1.10 -28.52 -19.68
C PRO A 973 0.06 -29.54 -19.64
N GLN A 974 0.56 -29.93 -20.79
CA GLN A 974 1.74 -30.78 -20.89
C GLN A 974 2.98 -30.04 -20.38
N PRO A 975 3.95 -30.72 -19.75
CA PRO A 975 5.23 -30.14 -19.37
C PRO A 975 5.95 -29.48 -20.56
N PHE A 976 6.64 -28.35 -20.32
CA PHE A 976 7.47 -27.71 -21.33
C PHE A 976 8.75 -28.50 -21.59
N GLU A 977 8.65 -29.68 -22.19
CA GLU A 977 9.81 -30.51 -22.51
C GLU A 977 10.37 -30.14 -23.86
N TYR A 978 11.70 -30.02 -23.90
CA TYR A 978 12.45 -29.91 -25.15
C TYR A 978 12.69 -31.29 -25.70
N PRO A 979 12.44 -31.57 -26.98
CA PRO A 979 12.96 -32.77 -27.60
C PRO A 979 14.50 -32.70 -27.56
N PHE A 980 15.15 -33.60 -26.82
CA PHE A 980 16.59 -33.77 -26.90
C PHE A 980 16.95 -34.16 -28.34
N GLU A 981 17.60 -33.27 -29.09
CA GLU A 981 18.36 -33.70 -30.26
C GLU A 981 19.56 -34.54 -29.77
N SER A 982 19.53 -35.80 -30.06
CA SER A 982 20.59 -36.82 -29.80
C SER A 982 21.89 -36.50 -30.53
#